data_1bce6bff4f8dce5b0cc4ea8e2456a2a1
#
_entry.id   1bce6bff4f8dce5b0cc4ea8e2456a2a1
#
_cell.length_a   1.000
_cell.length_b   1.000
_cell.length_c   1.000
_cell.angle_alpha   90.00
_cell.angle_beta   90.00
_cell.angle_gamma   90.00
#
_symmetry.space_group_name_H-M   'P 1'
#
loop_
_entity.id
_entity.type
_entity.pdbx_description
1 polymer ?
#
loop_
_entity_poly.entity_id
_entity_poly.type
_entity_poly.pdbx_seq_one_letter_code
_entity_poly.pdbx_strand_id
1 'polypeptide(L)'
;MSRYRHLAPVLLACALVPAGGAAQGDPWAAPLRGSWVRMGPVAAGDVVLASGESGAEIVVGAGENLNVRQAATFLAGDIEAISGYRPPVVARATAGKTSIRLATLGNEPVPSALDASALRGQWESYRIVTTPQVVWLLGSNPRGTAFAAYTLSERLGVDPLYLWTGYVPEHHDPLVLKATRFAQGPPTFRYRGLFHDDEDILPRPFDARGYPLQTGDVPLAWYRRYFETALRLRMNMVAPYVRVHRRFEVQQLASDWGLYYTSHHYDILVSNPFGLTTFNLAAERGVRPDYDWFSNRDGLLTFWRGGVEENHDLDVIWPVGLRNTSDRSYAWPEGTTDDDKARVFREVIGLQTAMVRNASPPGRTPVFHFTMYSEMLDLYRRAPTAFGLPDDVIIVWPDDNDGHMRGLPDDLGRWKHGAYYHLAYLGGNLSKQTTHTVAPATIAAEFQRIVKAGATEYMLVNVSELRDYVMGARMIADITWNAPAVYASPDPAGRFVTWWTREYFTPAGAQARAAYDAYHALLDTPDKLWFASEAVQNLIERLWQRANRRPFTPFNADTLAALQTRIGRLDTALAAVAEAGAAMSRAEQRFFSVDVGLGLRVDERQTRAALQLGHALQAPDSGTMWRLVREARTPLEQLESDFARAEYPPFDRWYGETWIRAGLQRNNPHRAYVELRAFIASDGRSRLEPLPAFGRPPVAAGSRPRAP
;
A
#
# COMPACT_ATOMS: atom_id res chain seq x y z
N MET A 1 42.19 20.51 52.77
CA MET A 1 41.52 21.76 52.39
C MET A 1 40.89 21.58 51.02
N SER A 2 39.62 21.51 51.08
CA SER A 2 38.57 21.39 50.08
C SER A 2 38.64 22.40 48.93
N ARG A 3 38.28 21.98 47.71
CA ARG A 3 37.44 22.76 46.77
C ARG A 3 36.72 21.84 45.79
N TYR A 4 35.47 21.55 46.11
CA TYR A 4 34.47 21.06 45.16
C TYR A 4 34.12 22.19 44.19
N ARG A 5 34.15 21.92 42.85
CA ARG A 5 33.52 22.75 41.84
C ARG A 5 32.24 22.09 41.40
N HIS A 6 31.13 22.79 41.56
CA HIS A 6 29.81 22.48 41.11
C HIS A 6 29.75 22.45 39.58
N LEU A 7 29.33 21.36 39.01
CA LEU A 7 28.83 21.26 37.63
C LEU A 7 27.34 21.58 37.64
N ALA A 8 26.98 22.69 36.96
CA ALA A 8 25.58 23.02 36.73
C ALA A 8 24.98 22.13 35.64
N PRO A 9 23.70 21.71 35.73
CA PRO A 9 23.09 20.96 34.69
C PRO A 9 22.76 21.87 33.49
N VAL A 10 23.21 21.44 32.31
CA VAL A 10 22.79 22.02 31.03
C VAL A 10 21.32 21.64 30.80
N LEU A 11 20.45 22.61 30.94
CA LEU A 11 19.05 22.53 30.51
C LEU A 11 19.00 22.46 28.97
N LEU A 12 18.64 21.29 28.45
CA LEU A 12 18.31 21.11 27.04
C LEU A 12 17.05 21.93 26.76
N ALA A 13 17.19 22.98 25.99
CA ALA A 13 16.08 23.81 25.53
C ALA A 13 15.26 22.97 24.51
N CYS A 14 14.14 22.43 24.97
CA CYS A 14 13.09 21.97 24.05
C CYS A 14 12.63 23.17 23.22
N ALA A 15 12.86 23.10 21.91
CA ALA A 15 12.31 24.07 20.97
C ALA A 15 10.79 24.11 21.11
N LEU A 16 10.28 25.24 21.56
CA LEU A 16 8.84 25.54 21.63
C LEU A 16 8.30 25.53 20.18
N VAL A 17 7.46 24.51 19.90
CA VAL A 17 6.55 24.54 18.75
C VAL A 17 5.58 25.69 18.98
N PRO A 18 5.38 26.61 18.02
CA PRO A 18 4.47 27.72 18.20
C PRO A 18 3.03 27.18 18.37
N ALA A 19 2.42 27.48 19.51
CA ALA A 19 1.02 27.21 19.80
C ALA A 19 0.14 28.09 18.89
N GLY A 20 -0.51 27.48 17.89
CA GLY A 20 -1.39 28.19 16.95
C GLY A 20 -2.37 27.28 16.18
N GLY A 21 -2.71 26.12 16.71
CA GLY A 21 -3.82 25.28 16.22
C GLY A 21 -4.47 24.60 17.41
N ALA A 22 -5.79 24.58 17.47
CA ALA A 22 -6.49 23.74 18.42
C ALA A 22 -5.92 22.32 18.30
N ALA A 23 -5.46 21.75 19.41
CA ALA A 23 -4.92 20.39 19.42
C ALA A 23 -5.94 19.46 18.76
N GLN A 24 -5.60 18.89 17.64
CA GLN A 24 -6.48 17.94 16.95
C GLN A 24 -6.58 16.73 17.86
N GLY A 25 -7.83 16.38 18.23
CA GLY A 25 -8.07 15.20 19.05
C GLY A 25 -7.67 13.91 18.32
N ASP A 26 -7.64 12.83 19.08
CA ASP A 26 -7.40 11.48 18.56
C ASP A 26 -8.32 11.19 17.36
N PRO A 27 -7.77 10.86 16.17
CA PRO A 27 -8.58 10.58 14.98
C PRO A 27 -9.52 9.38 15.15
N TRP A 28 -9.24 8.52 16.12
CA TRP A 28 -9.99 7.29 16.40
C TRP A 28 -10.92 7.36 17.62
N ALA A 29 -11.13 8.57 18.15
CA ALA A 29 -12.01 8.75 19.33
C ALA A 29 -13.49 8.44 19.03
N ALA A 30 -13.96 8.71 17.81
CA ALA A 30 -15.33 8.50 17.37
C ALA A 30 -15.40 8.19 15.86
N PRO A 31 -16.50 7.56 15.39
CA PRO A 31 -16.75 7.39 13.96
C PRO A 31 -16.70 8.71 13.21
N LEU A 32 -16.17 8.67 11.98
CA LEU A 32 -15.94 9.85 11.15
C LEU A 32 -17.02 10.03 10.10
N ARG A 33 -17.46 8.93 9.46
CA ARG A 33 -18.44 8.97 8.36
C ARG A 33 -19.77 9.52 8.85
N GLY A 34 -20.33 10.46 8.10
CA GLY A 34 -21.61 11.09 8.44
C GLY A 34 -21.60 11.97 9.69
N SER A 35 -20.47 12.11 10.41
CA SER A 35 -20.41 12.83 11.68
C SER A 35 -20.80 14.32 11.58
N TRP A 36 -20.75 14.91 10.41
CA TRP A 36 -21.15 16.28 10.15
C TRP A 36 -22.56 16.41 9.54
N VAL A 37 -23.24 15.31 9.27
CA VAL A 37 -24.62 15.35 8.80
C VAL A 37 -25.55 15.67 9.98
N ARG A 38 -26.46 16.62 9.78
CA ARG A 38 -27.50 16.98 10.75
C ARG A 38 -28.64 15.97 10.68
N MET A 39 -28.80 15.20 11.76
CA MET A 39 -29.97 14.37 11.95
C MET A 39 -31.05 15.20 12.65
N GLY A 40 -32.20 15.46 12.01
CA GLY A 40 -33.29 16.24 12.54
C GLY A 40 -33.33 17.72 12.06
N PRO A 41 -33.97 18.64 12.79
CA PRO A 41 -34.19 20.01 12.34
C PRO A 41 -32.89 20.78 12.05
N VAL A 42 -32.91 21.62 11.03
CA VAL A 42 -31.81 22.52 10.66
C VAL A 42 -31.57 23.52 11.78
N ALA A 43 -30.34 23.61 12.27
CA ALA A 43 -29.94 24.52 13.34
C ALA A 43 -29.28 25.80 12.76
N ALA A 44 -29.13 26.82 13.60
CA ALA A 44 -28.45 28.06 13.21
C ALA A 44 -27.01 27.79 12.77
N GLY A 45 -26.64 28.27 11.60
CA GLY A 45 -25.30 28.08 11.02
C GLY A 45 -25.12 26.80 10.21
N ASP A 46 -26.08 25.88 10.22
CA ASP A 46 -26.08 24.72 9.34
C ASP A 46 -26.27 25.15 7.87
N VAL A 47 -25.80 24.33 6.95
CA VAL A 47 -25.91 24.58 5.50
C VAL A 47 -26.63 23.44 4.82
N VAL A 48 -27.77 23.71 4.16
CA VAL A 48 -28.48 22.72 3.34
C VAL A 48 -27.72 22.54 2.03
N LEU A 49 -27.16 21.35 1.82
CA LEU A 49 -26.39 21.01 0.63
C LEU A 49 -27.27 20.45 -0.49
N ALA A 50 -28.33 19.72 -0.16
CA ALA A 50 -29.30 19.19 -1.08
C ALA A 50 -30.67 19.03 -0.43
N SER A 51 -31.76 19.20 -1.20
CA SER A 51 -33.14 18.91 -0.80
C SER A 51 -33.96 18.63 -2.06
N GLY A 52 -34.42 17.39 -2.21
CA GLY A 52 -35.05 16.91 -3.45
C GLY A 52 -34.13 17.12 -4.66
N GLU A 53 -34.67 17.71 -5.73
CA GLU A 53 -33.95 17.98 -7.00
C GLU A 53 -33.13 19.29 -6.97
N SER A 54 -33.00 19.96 -5.84
CA SER A 54 -32.31 21.25 -5.71
C SER A 54 -31.20 21.19 -4.62
N GLY A 55 -30.24 22.12 -4.75
CA GLY A 55 -29.16 22.17 -3.74
C GLY A 55 -28.04 23.13 -4.11
N ALA A 56 -26.95 22.98 -3.40
CA ALA A 56 -25.75 23.77 -3.55
C ALA A 56 -25.11 23.58 -4.93
N GLU A 57 -24.31 24.55 -5.34
CA GLU A 57 -23.33 24.40 -6.43
C GLU A 57 -21.92 24.33 -5.85
N ILE A 58 -20.99 23.70 -6.58
CA ILE A 58 -19.57 23.66 -6.24
C ILE A 58 -18.84 24.67 -7.09
N VAL A 59 -18.17 25.63 -6.44
CA VAL A 59 -17.46 26.72 -7.12
C VAL A 59 -15.96 26.45 -7.10
N VAL A 60 -15.37 26.38 -8.30
CA VAL A 60 -13.92 26.25 -8.50
C VAL A 60 -13.48 27.33 -9.47
N GLY A 61 -12.78 28.33 -9.01
CA GLY A 61 -12.31 29.46 -9.81
C GLY A 61 -11.46 29.04 -11.01
N ALA A 62 -11.38 29.92 -12.02
CA ALA A 62 -10.61 29.63 -13.23
C ALA A 62 -9.10 29.47 -12.99
N GLY A 63 -8.57 30.08 -11.92
CA GLY A 63 -7.16 29.99 -11.51
C GLY A 63 -6.77 28.71 -10.78
N GLU A 64 -7.73 27.84 -10.44
CA GLU A 64 -7.43 26.62 -9.68
C GLU A 64 -6.80 25.51 -10.53
N ASN A 65 -5.95 24.71 -9.89
CA ASN A 65 -5.22 23.59 -10.51
C ASN A 65 -6.18 22.43 -10.87
N LEU A 66 -5.73 21.54 -11.77
CA LEU A 66 -6.49 20.37 -12.22
C LEU A 66 -6.92 19.45 -11.06
N ASN A 67 -6.05 19.22 -10.09
CA ASN A 67 -6.35 18.38 -8.93
C ASN A 67 -7.49 18.94 -8.05
N VAL A 68 -7.62 20.28 -7.94
CA VAL A 68 -8.73 20.91 -7.23
C VAL A 68 -10.04 20.73 -7.99
N ARG A 69 -10.00 20.83 -9.34
CA ARG A 69 -11.15 20.54 -10.19
C ARG A 69 -11.57 19.08 -10.12
N GLN A 70 -10.60 18.17 -10.08
CA GLN A 70 -10.86 16.75 -9.90
C GLN A 70 -11.50 16.46 -8.54
N ALA A 71 -11.01 17.06 -7.46
CA ALA A 71 -11.59 16.93 -6.13
C ALA A 71 -13.04 17.46 -6.08
N ALA A 72 -13.34 18.55 -6.77
CA ALA A 72 -14.69 19.07 -6.91
C ALA A 72 -15.62 18.10 -7.67
N THR A 73 -15.10 17.44 -8.70
CA THR A 73 -15.83 16.42 -9.47
C THR A 73 -16.17 15.20 -8.61
N PHE A 74 -15.22 14.73 -7.80
CA PHE A 74 -15.46 13.65 -6.82
C PHE A 74 -16.49 14.08 -5.78
N LEU A 75 -16.34 15.25 -5.19
CA LEU A 75 -17.28 15.78 -4.20
C LEU A 75 -18.72 15.90 -4.76
N ALA A 76 -18.88 16.30 -6.03
CA ALA A 76 -20.19 16.33 -6.68
C ALA A 76 -20.82 14.94 -6.78
N GLY A 77 -20.03 13.93 -7.15
CA GLY A 77 -20.48 12.52 -7.16
C GLY A 77 -20.78 11.98 -5.78
N ASP A 78 -20.02 12.39 -4.78
CA ASP A 78 -20.22 11.99 -3.39
C ASP A 78 -21.53 12.54 -2.82
N ILE A 79 -21.82 13.79 -3.06
CA ILE A 79 -23.11 14.42 -2.66
C ILE A 79 -24.28 13.76 -3.39
N GLU A 80 -24.12 13.44 -4.69
CA GLU A 80 -25.13 12.70 -5.45
C GLU A 80 -25.38 11.31 -4.84
N ALA A 81 -24.32 10.58 -4.48
CA ALA A 81 -24.45 9.26 -3.86
C ALA A 81 -25.18 9.30 -2.51
N ILE A 82 -25.04 10.40 -1.74
CA ILE A 82 -25.69 10.57 -0.45
C ILE A 82 -27.13 11.07 -0.60
N SER A 83 -27.40 12.00 -1.54
CA SER A 83 -28.66 12.75 -1.56
C SER A 83 -29.52 12.55 -2.82
N GLY A 84 -28.97 11.92 -3.86
CA GLY A 84 -29.59 11.86 -5.19
C GLY A 84 -29.42 13.15 -6.02
N TYR A 85 -28.98 14.27 -5.42
CA TYR A 85 -28.73 15.52 -6.11
C TYR A 85 -27.25 15.68 -6.46
N ARG A 86 -26.92 15.87 -7.75
CA ARG A 86 -25.56 16.15 -8.19
C ARG A 86 -25.33 17.66 -8.31
N PRO A 87 -24.52 18.29 -7.43
CA PRO A 87 -24.17 19.70 -7.55
C PRO A 87 -23.47 20.02 -8.88
N PRO A 88 -23.87 21.07 -9.60
CA PRO A 88 -23.10 21.56 -10.73
C PRO A 88 -21.77 22.16 -10.26
N VAL A 89 -20.68 21.83 -10.98
CA VAL A 89 -19.36 22.44 -10.77
C VAL A 89 -19.24 23.65 -11.70
N VAL A 90 -19.11 24.83 -11.12
CA VAL A 90 -19.12 26.10 -11.84
C VAL A 90 -17.89 26.95 -11.54
N ALA A 91 -17.48 27.80 -12.46
CA ALA A 91 -16.35 28.71 -12.28
C ALA A 91 -16.68 29.94 -11.41
N ARG A 92 -17.96 30.34 -11.34
CA ARG A 92 -18.44 31.52 -10.60
C ARG A 92 -19.73 31.20 -9.89
N ALA A 93 -19.85 31.69 -8.65
CA ALA A 93 -21.04 31.48 -7.85
C ALA A 93 -22.27 32.22 -8.46
N THR A 94 -23.42 31.53 -8.41
CA THR A 94 -24.71 32.11 -8.70
C THR A 94 -25.21 32.93 -7.53
N ALA A 95 -25.66 34.15 -7.77
CA ALA A 95 -26.17 35.05 -6.73
C ALA A 95 -27.34 34.41 -5.98
N GLY A 96 -27.28 34.41 -4.64
CA GLY A 96 -28.33 33.88 -3.77
C GLY A 96 -28.40 32.35 -3.67
N LYS A 97 -27.54 31.61 -4.38
CA LYS A 97 -27.48 30.15 -4.31
C LYS A 97 -26.49 29.68 -3.23
N THR A 98 -26.82 28.59 -2.51
CA THR A 98 -25.90 27.93 -1.64
C THR A 98 -24.70 27.39 -2.42
N SER A 99 -23.48 27.55 -1.91
CA SER A 99 -22.29 27.13 -2.62
C SER A 99 -21.25 26.47 -1.71
N ILE A 100 -20.54 25.48 -2.26
CA ILE A 100 -19.30 24.91 -1.70
C ILE A 100 -18.16 25.48 -2.52
N ARG A 101 -17.26 26.25 -1.90
CA ARG A 101 -16.17 26.96 -2.59
C ARG A 101 -14.83 26.33 -2.26
N LEU A 102 -14.16 25.82 -3.28
CA LEU A 102 -12.79 25.35 -3.20
C LEU A 102 -11.87 26.52 -3.55
N ALA A 103 -11.00 26.91 -2.62
CA ALA A 103 -10.10 28.04 -2.83
C ALA A 103 -8.70 27.76 -2.29
N THR A 104 -7.70 27.86 -3.16
CA THR A 104 -6.29 27.77 -2.81
C THR A 104 -5.76 29.18 -2.52
N LEU A 105 -5.03 29.35 -1.42
CA LEU A 105 -4.43 30.64 -1.08
C LEU A 105 -3.47 31.10 -2.20
N GLY A 106 -3.72 32.29 -2.69
CA GLY A 106 -2.95 32.87 -3.81
C GLY A 106 -3.57 32.67 -5.18
N ASN A 107 -4.42 31.64 -5.38
CA ASN A 107 -5.13 31.41 -6.63
C ASN A 107 -6.48 32.13 -6.68
N GLU A 108 -7.17 32.16 -5.52
CA GLU A 108 -8.51 32.74 -5.40
C GLU A 108 -8.58 33.73 -4.22
N PRO A 109 -9.40 34.78 -4.32
CA PRO A 109 -9.65 35.70 -3.22
C PRO A 109 -10.38 35.00 -2.07
N VAL A 110 -9.82 35.11 -0.87
CA VAL A 110 -10.42 34.58 0.36
C VAL A 110 -10.87 35.73 1.25
N PRO A 111 -12.15 35.75 1.72
CA PRO A 111 -12.62 36.79 2.64
C PRO A 111 -11.76 36.88 3.90
N SER A 112 -11.40 38.10 4.31
CA SER A 112 -10.55 38.34 5.49
C SER A 112 -11.14 37.78 6.79
N ALA A 113 -12.48 37.74 6.87
CA ALA A 113 -13.21 37.18 8.01
C ALA A 113 -12.98 35.67 8.24
N LEU A 114 -12.43 34.95 7.27
CA LEU A 114 -12.12 33.51 7.39
C LEU A 114 -10.76 33.25 8.04
N ASP A 115 -9.97 34.29 8.27
CA ASP A 115 -8.63 34.20 8.90
C ASP A 115 -7.78 33.03 8.37
N ALA A 116 -7.45 33.11 7.08
CA ALA A 116 -6.62 32.11 6.43
C ALA A 116 -5.10 32.30 6.68
N SER A 117 -4.71 33.22 7.57
CA SER A 117 -3.31 33.56 7.85
C SER A 117 -2.48 32.36 8.31
N ALA A 118 -3.06 31.48 9.15
CA ALA A 118 -2.41 30.29 9.67
C ALA A 118 -2.11 29.20 8.59
N LEU A 119 -2.70 29.33 7.39
CA LEU A 119 -2.39 28.43 6.29
C LEU A 119 -1.18 28.88 5.44
N ARG A 120 -0.75 30.15 5.56
CA ARG A 120 0.32 30.70 4.71
C ARG A 120 1.64 29.97 4.96
N GLY A 121 2.27 29.50 3.88
CA GLY A 121 3.54 28.80 3.93
C GLY A 121 3.49 27.39 4.56
N GLN A 122 2.31 26.91 4.95
CA GLN A 122 2.15 25.57 5.49
C GLN A 122 2.08 24.53 4.35
N TRP A 123 2.65 23.38 4.60
CA TRP A 123 2.57 22.24 3.68
C TRP A 123 1.21 21.53 3.80
N GLU A 124 0.44 21.49 2.69
CA GLU A 124 -0.81 20.73 2.56
C GLU A 124 -1.82 20.92 3.71
N SER A 125 -1.84 22.09 4.31
CA SER A 125 -2.79 22.42 5.37
C SER A 125 -4.08 22.96 4.79
N TYR A 126 -5.20 22.77 5.51
CA TYR A 126 -6.49 23.25 5.05
C TYR A 126 -7.44 23.60 6.18
N ARG A 127 -8.48 24.37 5.83
CA ARG A 127 -9.62 24.71 6.69
C ARG A 127 -10.93 24.45 5.97
N ILE A 128 -11.93 24.03 6.75
CA ILE A 128 -13.33 23.90 6.35
C ILE A 128 -14.16 24.79 7.25
N VAL A 129 -14.85 25.78 6.66
CA VAL A 129 -15.62 26.77 7.43
C VAL A 129 -16.97 26.99 6.77
N THR A 130 -18.04 26.80 7.54
CA THR A 130 -19.39 27.19 7.14
C THR A 130 -19.67 28.64 7.48
N THR A 131 -20.30 29.36 6.55
CA THR A 131 -20.90 30.68 6.73
C THR A 131 -22.33 30.60 6.19
N PRO A 132 -23.20 31.58 6.38
CA PRO A 132 -24.54 31.54 5.80
C PRO A 132 -24.47 31.25 4.28
N GLN A 133 -25.07 30.14 3.84
CA GLN A 133 -25.14 29.68 2.46
C GLN A 133 -23.78 29.35 1.77
N VAL A 134 -22.65 29.41 2.49
CA VAL A 134 -21.35 29.07 1.87
C VAL A 134 -20.55 28.13 2.76
N VAL A 135 -20.07 27.03 2.15
CA VAL A 135 -19.06 26.14 2.73
C VAL A 135 -17.72 26.46 2.08
N TRP A 136 -16.76 26.91 2.84
CA TRP A 136 -15.41 27.21 2.36
C TRP A 136 -14.47 26.05 2.60
N LEU A 137 -13.83 25.58 1.55
CA LEU A 137 -12.74 24.58 1.54
C LEU A 137 -11.47 25.31 1.15
N LEU A 138 -10.68 25.71 2.17
CA LEU A 138 -9.50 26.56 1.99
C LEU A 138 -8.23 25.77 2.16
N GLY A 139 -7.37 25.75 1.15
CA GLY A 139 -6.07 25.09 1.22
C GLY A 139 -4.89 26.06 1.20
N SER A 140 -3.81 25.69 1.87
CA SER A 140 -2.53 26.41 1.81
C SER A 140 -1.85 26.28 0.44
N ASN A 141 -2.17 25.20 -0.27
CA ASN A 141 -1.76 24.87 -1.63
C ASN A 141 -2.85 24.00 -2.30
N PRO A 142 -2.75 23.70 -3.61
CA PRO A 142 -3.78 22.93 -4.31
C PRO A 142 -4.06 21.54 -3.73
N ARG A 143 -3.05 20.84 -3.17
CA ARG A 143 -3.24 19.54 -2.48
C ARG A 143 -4.04 19.71 -1.20
N GLY A 144 -3.72 20.72 -0.39
CA GLY A 144 -4.48 21.02 0.83
C GLY A 144 -5.95 21.35 0.51
N THR A 145 -6.23 22.08 -0.57
CA THR A 145 -7.60 22.36 -1.03
C THR A 145 -8.35 21.09 -1.42
N ALA A 146 -7.71 20.18 -2.15
CA ALA A 146 -8.29 18.89 -2.52
C ALA A 146 -8.55 18.02 -1.28
N PHE A 147 -7.62 17.98 -0.31
CA PHE A 147 -7.79 17.23 0.95
C PHE A 147 -8.94 17.77 1.81
N ALA A 148 -9.24 19.07 1.74
CA ALA A 148 -10.44 19.62 2.37
C ALA A 148 -11.72 19.03 1.77
N ALA A 149 -11.78 18.85 0.43
CA ALA A 149 -12.94 18.24 -0.23
C ALA A 149 -13.08 16.76 0.17
N TYR A 150 -12.01 15.97 0.16
CA TYR A 150 -12.07 14.56 0.58
C TYR A 150 -12.44 14.40 2.07
N THR A 151 -11.98 15.32 2.92
CA THR A 151 -12.39 15.34 4.33
C THR A 151 -13.88 15.66 4.46
N LEU A 152 -14.39 16.62 3.72
CA LEU A 152 -15.84 16.91 3.69
C LEU A 152 -16.63 15.69 3.23
N SER A 153 -16.20 15.01 2.17
CA SER A 153 -16.84 13.78 1.68
C SER A 153 -16.94 12.71 2.76
N GLU A 154 -15.84 12.40 3.45
CA GLU A 154 -15.82 11.43 4.54
C GLU A 154 -16.77 11.83 5.68
N ARG A 155 -16.76 13.10 6.07
CA ARG A 155 -17.63 13.63 7.13
C ARG A 155 -19.10 13.73 6.75
N LEU A 156 -19.42 13.75 5.45
CA LEU A 156 -20.78 13.63 4.95
C LEU A 156 -21.25 12.19 4.80
N GLY A 157 -20.35 11.19 4.87
CA GLY A 157 -20.73 9.78 4.89
C GLY A 157 -20.09 8.90 3.82
N VAL A 158 -19.23 9.44 2.94
CA VAL A 158 -18.53 8.62 1.94
C VAL A 158 -17.28 7.98 2.55
N ASP A 159 -17.20 6.67 2.51
CA ASP A 159 -16.03 5.93 2.96
C ASP A 159 -14.83 6.20 2.02
N PRO A 160 -13.66 6.63 2.52
CA PRO A 160 -12.45 6.77 1.71
C PRO A 160 -12.05 5.49 0.98
N LEU A 161 -12.46 4.34 1.49
CA LEU A 161 -12.15 3.00 0.99
C LEU A 161 -13.34 2.33 0.27
N TYR A 162 -14.40 3.07 -0.07
CA TYR A 162 -15.65 2.51 -0.59
C TYR A 162 -15.46 1.64 -1.84
N LEU A 163 -14.44 1.93 -2.65
CA LEU A 163 -14.07 1.16 -3.84
C LEU A 163 -13.60 -0.27 -3.49
N TRP A 164 -13.25 -0.53 -2.24
CA TRP A 164 -12.67 -1.79 -1.74
C TRP A 164 -13.57 -2.48 -0.73
N THR A 165 -14.20 -1.71 0.16
CA THR A 165 -15.09 -2.21 1.20
C THR A 165 -16.49 -2.54 0.68
N GLY A 166 -16.88 -1.93 -0.44
CA GLY A 166 -18.24 -2.01 -0.96
C GLY A 166 -19.25 -1.21 -0.14
N TYR A 167 -18.76 -0.30 0.72
CA TYR A 167 -19.62 0.58 1.51
C TYR A 167 -20.42 1.52 0.62
N VAL A 168 -21.71 1.64 0.90
CA VAL A 168 -22.62 2.58 0.26
C VAL A 168 -23.06 3.60 1.31
N PRO A 169 -22.93 4.90 1.05
CA PRO A 169 -23.32 5.93 2.02
C PRO A 169 -24.83 5.88 2.30
N GLU A 170 -25.19 6.24 3.51
CA GLU A 170 -26.59 6.38 3.92
C GLU A 170 -27.23 7.54 3.12
N HIS A 171 -28.47 7.34 2.67
CA HIS A 171 -29.20 8.37 1.93
C HIS A 171 -29.80 9.41 2.87
N HIS A 172 -29.60 10.70 2.57
CA HIS A 172 -30.12 11.83 3.31
C HIS A 172 -30.82 12.84 2.42
N ASP A 173 -32.14 13.04 2.67
CA ASP A 173 -32.92 14.10 2.03
C ASP A 173 -33.82 14.77 3.11
N PRO A 174 -33.51 16.02 3.49
CA PRO A 174 -32.42 16.88 3.03
C PRO A 174 -31.03 16.46 3.55
N LEU A 175 -29.99 16.71 2.74
CA LEU A 175 -28.60 16.62 3.19
C LEU A 175 -28.19 17.96 3.80
N VAL A 176 -27.98 17.98 5.10
CA VAL A 176 -27.65 19.18 5.87
C VAL A 176 -26.30 19.05 6.54
N LEU A 177 -25.37 19.94 6.24
CA LEU A 177 -24.07 20.03 6.90
C LEU A 177 -24.20 20.87 8.16
N LYS A 178 -23.77 20.31 9.30
CA LYS A 178 -23.65 21.03 10.58
C LYS A 178 -22.73 22.24 10.45
N ALA A 179 -23.02 23.30 11.22
CA ALA A 179 -22.11 24.43 11.38
C ALA A 179 -20.70 23.93 11.75
N THR A 180 -19.72 24.24 10.91
CA THR A 180 -18.38 23.65 10.99
C THR A 180 -17.30 24.71 10.96
N ARG A 181 -16.33 24.61 11.87
CA ARG A 181 -15.01 25.24 11.80
C ARG A 181 -13.97 24.16 12.09
N PHE A 182 -13.25 23.77 11.08
CA PHE A 182 -12.30 22.66 11.14
C PHE A 182 -10.99 23.03 10.44
N ALA A 183 -9.87 22.59 10.98
CA ALA A 183 -8.55 22.82 10.38
C ALA A 183 -7.68 21.58 10.54
N GLN A 184 -6.85 21.32 9.54
CA GLN A 184 -5.88 20.23 9.55
C GLN A 184 -4.57 20.59 8.86
N GLY A 185 -3.50 19.87 9.22
CA GLY A 185 -2.15 20.01 8.71
C GLY A 185 -1.31 21.02 9.49
N PRO A 186 -0.01 21.11 9.17
CA PRO A 186 0.68 20.27 8.18
C PRO A 186 0.73 18.80 8.60
N PRO A 187 0.80 17.86 7.64
CA PRO A 187 0.96 16.44 7.95
C PRO A 187 2.33 16.17 8.59
N THR A 188 2.39 15.08 9.38
CA THR A 188 3.64 14.66 10.05
C THR A 188 4.67 14.18 9.04
N PHE A 189 4.26 13.41 8.04
CA PHE A 189 5.14 12.98 6.96
C PHE A 189 4.93 13.87 5.73
N ARG A 190 6.02 14.31 5.11
CA ARG A 190 5.95 15.23 3.98
C ARG A 190 5.44 14.54 2.71
N TYR A 191 6.10 13.46 2.27
CA TYR A 191 5.69 12.63 1.14
C TYR A 191 5.13 11.31 1.66
N ARG A 192 3.89 11.01 1.33
CA ARG A 192 3.11 9.89 1.84
C ARG A 192 2.52 9.14 0.66
N GLY A 193 2.88 7.87 0.49
CA GLY A 193 2.49 7.16 -0.71
C GLY A 193 2.13 5.71 -0.53
N LEU A 194 1.30 5.24 -1.45
CA LEU A 194 0.98 3.85 -1.66
C LEU A 194 1.80 3.31 -2.84
N PHE A 195 2.31 2.11 -2.69
CA PHE A 195 3.02 1.40 -3.73
C PHE A 195 2.20 0.18 -4.20
N HIS A 196 1.81 0.20 -5.46
CA HIS A 196 1.18 -0.89 -6.17
C HIS A 196 2.30 -1.69 -6.86
N ASP A 197 2.78 -2.73 -6.20
CA ASP A 197 3.97 -3.47 -6.64
C ASP A 197 3.65 -4.64 -7.56
N ASP A 198 2.61 -5.38 -7.24
CA ASP A 198 2.39 -6.70 -7.81
C ASP A 198 1.12 -6.74 -8.68
N GLU A 199 1.01 -5.81 -9.66
CA GLU A 199 -0.09 -5.84 -10.61
C GLU A 199 -0.19 -7.19 -11.37
N ASP A 200 0.79 -8.05 -11.17
CA ASP A 200 0.79 -9.40 -11.68
C ASP A 200 -0.30 -10.30 -11.10
N ILE A 201 -0.83 -9.99 -9.94
CA ILE A 201 -1.96 -10.72 -9.36
C ILE A 201 -3.33 -10.15 -9.75
N LEU A 202 -3.39 -9.01 -10.41
CA LEU A 202 -4.65 -8.49 -10.95
C LEU A 202 -5.21 -9.38 -12.05
N PRO A 203 -6.53 -9.56 -12.12
CA PRO A 203 -7.17 -10.21 -13.25
C PRO A 203 -6.84 -9.45 -14.54
N ARG A 204 -6.36 -10.15 -15.56
CA ARG A 204 -5.92 -9.54 -16.80
C ARG A 204 -6.30 -10.36 -18.02
N PRO A 205 -6.43 -9.66 -19.18
CA PRO A 205 -6.53 -10.33 -20.46
C PRO A 205 -5.21 -11.06 -20.77
N PHE A 206 -5.34 -12.09 -21.60
CA PHE A 206 -4.21 -12.78 -22.20
C PHE A 206 -3.97 -12.23 -23.61
N ASP A 207 -2.71 -12.24 -24.05
CA ASP A 207 -2.39 -11.94 -25.44
C ASP A 207 -2.90 -13.07 -26.38
N ALA A 208 -2.83 -12.83 -27.69
CA ALA A 208 -3.26 -13.80 -28.69
C ALA A 208 -2.51 -15.16 -28.63
N ARG A 209 -1.40 -15.24 -27.92
CA ARG A 209 -0.60 -16.45 -27.70
C ARG A 209 -0.93 -17.15 -26.39
N GLY A 210 -1.86 -16.62 -25.59
CA GLY A 210 -2.25 -17.14 -24.29
C GLY A 210 -1.30 -16.79 -23.14
N TYR A 211 -0.42 -15.78 -23.31
CA TYR A 211 0.37 -15.25 -22.20
C TYR A 211 -0.39 -14.15 -21.49
N PRO A 212 -0.34 -14.10 -20.14
CA PRO A 212 -0.88 -12.96 -19.43
C PRO A 212 -0.11 -11.72 -19.85
N LEU A 213 -0.86 -10.70 -20.24
CA LEU A 213 -0.31 -9.37 -20.50
C LEU A 213 0.16 -8.78 -19.19
N GLN A 214 1.46 -8.83 -18.96
CA GLN A 214 2.06 -8.32 -17.74
C GLN A 214 2.21 -6.81 -17.85
N THR A 215 2.15 -6.15 -16.72
CA THR A 215 2.67 -4.80 -16.50
C THR A 215 2.41 -3.77 -17.60
N GLY A 216 1.61 -2.80 -17.29
CA GLY A 216 1.22 -1.75 -18.19
C GLY A 216 0.03 -2.09 -19.10
N ASP A 217 -0.45 -3.32 -19.02
CA ASP A 217 -1.71 -3.72 -19.65
C ASP A 217 -2.89 -3.68 -18.68
N VAL A 218 -2.64 -3.32 -17.44
CA VAL A 218 -3.67 -3.01 -16.46
C VAL A 218 -4.48 -1.82 -16.96
N PRO A 219 -5.81 -1.91 -17.01
CA PRO A 219 -6.64 -0.83 -17.52
C PRO A 219 -6.44 0.48 -16.76
N LEU A 220 -6.46 1.63 -17.46
CA LEU A 220 -6.33 2.95 -16.81
C LEU A 220 -7.41 3.18 -15.73
N ALA A 221 -8.58 2.56 -15.87
CA ALA A 221 -9.64 2.58 -14.86
C ALA A 221 -9.18 2.00 -13.51
N TRP A 222 -8.28 1.02 -13.50
CA TRP A 222 -7.66 0.50 -12.28
C TRP A 222 -6.80 1.55 -11.57
N TYR A 223 -5.91 2.22 -12.32
CA TYR A 223 -5.07 3.28 -11.75
C TYR A 223 -5.90 4.45 -11.24
N ARG A 224 -6.99 4.81 -11.91
CA ARG A 224 -7.95 5.84 -11.42
C ARG A 224 -8.52 5.44 -10.07
N ARG A 225 -8.98 4.21 -9.93
CA ARG A 225 -9.49 3.66 -8.67
C ARG A 225 -8.45 3.70 -7.55
N TYR A 226 -7.22 3.30 -7.87
CA TYR A 226 -6.10 3.28 -6.94
C TYR A 226 -5.69 4.71 -6.52
N PHE A 227 -5.57 5.63 -7.47
CA PHE A 227 -5.20 7.02 -7.19
C PHE A 227 -6.27 7.77 -6.43
N GLU A 228 -7.55 7.54 -6.74
CA GLU A 228 -8.66 8.11 -5.97
C GLU A 228 -8.59 7.67 -4.52
N THR A 229 -8.31 6.39 -4.25
CA THR A 229 -8.16 5.89 -2.89
C THR A 229 -6.99 6.55 -2.17
N ALA A 230 -5.84 6.68 -2.81
CA ALA A 230 -4.69 7.38 -2.25
C ALA A 230 -5.05 8.83 -1.84
N LEU A 231 -5.71 9.57 -2.73
CA LEU A 231 -6.15 10.95 -2.48
C LEU A 231 -7.16 11.03 -1.32
N ARG A 232 -8.15 10.14 -1.28
CA ARG A 232 -9.15 10.10 -0.19
C ARG A 232 -8.52 9.77 1.15
N LEU A 233 -7.45 8.99 1.18
CA LEU A 233 -6.60 8.74 2.34
C LEU A 233 -5.62 9.89 2.63
N ARG A 234 -5.66 10.98 1.90
CA ARG A 234 -4.75 12.14 2.01
C ARG A 234 -3.28 11.78 1.75
N MET A 235 -3.03 10.74 0.96
CA MET A 235 -1.72 10.51 0.38
C MET A 235 -1.46 11.55 -0.72
N ASN A 236 -0.21 11.91 -0.90
CA ASN A 236 0.22 12.86 -1.93
C ASN A 236 1.18 12.26 -2.94
N MET A 237 1.46 10.97 -2.83
CA MET A 237 2.39 10.24 -3.67
C MET A 237 1.82 8.88 -4.04
N VAL A 238 2.18 8.38 -5.21
CA VAL A 238 1.90 7.01 -5.66
C VAL A 238 3.12 6.44 -6.36
N ALA A 239 3.30 5.14 -6.21
CA ALA A 239 4.25 4.35 -6.98
C ALA A 239 3.50 3.23 -7.70
N PRO A 240 2.80 3.51 -8.81
CA PRO A 240 2.19 2.47 -9.62
C PRO A 240 3.28 1.75 -10.40
N TYR A 241 3.28 0.44 -10.33
CA TYR A 241 4.31 -0.37 -11.00
C TYR A 241 4.01 -0.53 -12.49
N VAL A 242 4.24 0.53 -13.25
CA VAL A 242 4.05 0.56 -14.70
C VAL A 242 5.40 0.39 -15.40
N ARG A 243 5.66 -0.78 -15.96
CA ARG A 243 6.99 -1.09 -16.51
C ARG A 243 7.27 -0.37 -17.83
N VAL A 244 6.38 -0.51 -18.81
CA VAL A 244 6.61 0.05 -20.16
C VAL A 244 5.31 0.59 -20.78
N HIS A 245 4.30 -0.29 -20.90
CA HIS A 245 3.02 0.06 -21.49
C HIS A 245 2.31 1.09 -20.60
N ARG A 246 1.50 1.95 -21.14
CA ARG A 246 0.73 2.98 -20.43
C ARG A 246 1.52 3.92 -19.49
N ARG A 247 2.85 3.87 -19.50
CA ARG A 247 3.67 4.70 -18.60
C ARG A 247 3.33 6.19 -18.73
N PHE A 248 3.17 6.69 -19.94
CA PHE A 248 2.81 8.09 -20.17
C PHE A 248 1.42 8.44 -19.63
N GLU A 249 0.41 7.59 -19.89
CA GLU A 249 -0.97 7.83 -19.45
C GLU A 249 -1.08 7.82 -17.93
N VAL A 250 -0.39 6.90 -17.26
CA VAL A 250 -0.45 6.72 -15.80
C VAL A 250 0.32 7.83 -15.07
N GLN A 251 1.51 8.18 -15.57
CA GLN A 251 2.32 9.26 -15.01
C GLN A 251 1.62 10.61 -15.14
N GLN A 252 1.04 10.90 -16.33
CA GLN A 252 0.25 12.10 -16.55
C GLN A 252 -0.98 12.15 -15.64
N LEU A 253 -1.71 11.05 -15.51
CA LEU A 253 -2.87 10.95 -14.63
C LEU A 253 -2.52 11.27 -13.17
N ALA A 254 -1.39 10.73 -12.66
CA ALA A 254 -0.93 11.02 -11.31
C ALA A 254 -0.66 12.52 -11.11
N SER A 255 0.06 13.14 -12.05
CA SER A 255 0.40 14.57 -12.03
C SER A 255 -0.87 15.45 -12.13
N ASP A 256 -1.80 15.15 -13.04
CA ASP A 256 -3.06 15.88 -13.21
C ASP A 256 -3.92 15.84 -11.94
N TRP A 257 -3.88 14.73 -11.22
CA TRP A 257 -4.62 14.56 -9.97
C TRP A 257 -3.86 15.07 -8.73
N GLY A 258 -2.67 15.67 -8.95
CA GLY A 258 -1.87 16.29 -7.90
C GLY A 258 -1.08 15.30 -7.04
N LEU A 259 -0.91 14.07 -7.50
CA LEU A 259 -0.05 13.08 -6.87
C LEU A 259 1.39 13.20 -7.38
N TYR A 260 2.35 13.14 -6.47
CA TYR A 260 3.71 12.87 -6.88
C TYR A 260 3.82 11.45 -7.40
N TYR A 261 4.51 11.29 -8.52
CA TYR A 261 4.82 9.98 -9.07
C TYR A 261 6.21 9.54 -8.60
N THR A 262 6.34 8.30 -8.19
CA THR A 262 7.63 7.64 -7.97
C THR A 262 7.55 6.21 -8.45
N SER A 263 8.62 5.43 -8.30
CA SER A 263 8.63 4.04 -8.72
C SER A 263 9.49 3.19 -7.78
N HIS A 264 9.61 1.92 -8.11
CA HIS A 264 10.35 0.94 -7.35
C HIS A 264 11.84 1.33 -7.20
N HIS A 265 12.49 0.89 -6.14
CA HIS A 265 13.88 1.18 -5.84
C HIS A 265 14.90 0.64 -6.88
N TYR A 266 14.47 -0.18 -7.82
CA TYR A 266 15.27 -0.58 -8.98
C TYR A 266 14.85 0.10 -10.29
N ASP A 267 13.74 0.84 -10.32
CA ASP A 267 13.29 1.62 -11.48
C ASP A 267 13.96 2.99 -11.50
N ILE A 268 15.25 3.00 -11.58
CA ILE A 268 16.09 4.19 -11.48
C ILE A 268 15.69 5.21 -12.54
N LEU A 269 15.48 6.46 -12.10
CA LEU A 269 14.99 7.58 -12.91
C LEU A 269 13.74 7.20 -13.72
N VAL A 270 12.83 6.48 -13.07
CA VAL A 270 11.55 6.01 -13.65
C VAL A 270 11.77 5.18 -14.93
N SER A 271 12.87 4.43 -14.97
CA SER A 271 13.26 3.59 -16.10
C SER A 271 13.44 2.15 -15.65
N ASN A 272 12.42 1.31 -15.92
CA ASN A 272 12.39 -0.06 -15.43
C ASN A 272 13.40 -0.95 -16.18
N PRO A 273 14.32 -1.67 -15.49
CA PRO A 273 15.26 -2.58 -16.11
C PRO A 273 14.61 -3.73 -16.90
N PHE A 274 13.40 -4.16 -16.56
CA PHE A 274 12.65 -5.12 -17.37
C PHE A 274 12.32 -4.54 -18.76
N GLY A 275 12.03 -3.23 -18.84
CA GLY A 275 11.84 -2.54 -20.10
C GLY A 275 13.05 -2.68 -21.00
N LEU A 276 14.26 -2.56 -20.43
CA LEU A 276 15.51 -2.73 -21.17
C LEU A 276 15.74 -4.16 -21.65
N THR A 277 15.54 -5.16 -20.77
CA THR A 277 15.97 -6.55 -21.02
C THR A 277 14.88 -7.44 -21.62
N THR A 278 13.61 -7.12 -21.44
CA THR A 278 12.48 -8.00 -21.78
C THR A 278 11.51 -7.36 -22.77
N PHE A 279 11.30 -6.06 -22.67
CA PHE A 279 10.43 -5.28 -23.57
C PHE A 279 11.29 -4.47 -24.56
N ASN A 280 10.68 -3.76 -25.48
CA ASN A 280 11.39 -3.09 -26.57
C ASN A 280 12.01 -1.72 -26.19
N LEU A 281 12.05 -1.37 -24.90
CA LEU A 281 12.48 -0.03 -24.47
C LEU A 281 13.95 0.26 -24.77
N ALA A 282 14.80 -0.77 -24.80
CA ALA A 282 16.19 -0.64 -25.25
C ALA A 282 16.28 -0.13 -26.69
N ALA A 283 15.52 -0.72 -27.60
CA ALA A 283 15.46 -0.30 -29.00
C ALA A 283 14.82 1.09 -29.17
N GLU A 284 13.75 1.38 -28.42
CA GLU A 284 13.10 2.70 -28.42
C GLU A 284 14.09 3.81 -28.02
N ARG A 285 14.99 3.54 -27.07
CA ARG A 285 16.00 4.49 -26.58
C ARG A 285 17.37 4.37 -27.27
N GLY A 286 17.49 3.50 -28.28
CA GLY A 286 18.71 3.34 -29.08
C GLY A 286 19.91 2.78 -28.31
N VAL A 287 19.67 1.91 -27.33
CA VAL A 287 20.72 1.35 -26.46
C VAL A 287 20.78 -0.17 -26.55
N ARG A 288 21.90 -0.76 -26.13
CA ARG A 288 22.02 -2.22 -25.98
C ARG A 288 21.18 -2.69 -24.79
N PRO A 289 20.56 -3.89 -24.84
CA PRO A 289 19.74 -4.43 -23.74
C PRO A 289 20.57 -5.03 -22.58
N ASP A 290 21.71 -4.42 -22.28
CA ASP A 290 22.62 -4.82 -21.21
C ASP A 290 22.49 -3.86 -20.01
N TYR A 291 21.89 -4.31 -18.93
CA TYR A 291 21.80 -3.52 -17.68
C TYR A 291 23.06 -3.75 -16.83
N ASP A 292 24.20 -3.26 -17.32
CA ASP A 292 25.50 -3.42 -16.69
C ASP A 292 26.32 -2.12 -16.77
N TRP A 293 26.70 -1.58 -15.60
CA TRP A 293 27.44 -0.32 -15.47
C TRP A 293 28.86 -0.42 -15.99
N PHE A 294 29.49 -1.59 -15.86
CA PHE A 294 30.91 -1.78 -16.19
C PHE A 294 31.12 -2.03 -17.67
N SER A 295 30.20 -2.71 -18.32
CA SER A 295 30.29 -3.04 -19.77
C SER A 295 29.44 -2.13 -20.66
N ASN A 296 28.44 -1.40 -20.11
CA ASN A 296 27.49 -0.60 -20.88
C ASN A 296 27.14 0.73 -20.22
N ARG A 297 28.12 1.41 -19.66
CA ARG A 297 27.92 2.67 -18.90
C ARG A 297 27.15 3.73 -19.71
N ASP A 298 27.62 4.03 -20.92
CA ASP A 298 26.98 5.06 -21.77
C ASP A 298 25.57 4.67 -22.21
N GLY A 299 25.35 3.37 -22.44
CA GLY A 299 24.01 2.84 -22.70
C GLY A 299 23.06 3.03 -21.52
N LEU A 300 23.51 2.77 -20.28
CA LEU A 300 22.69 3.01 -19.08
C LEU A 300 22.41 4.51 -18.86
N LEU A 301 23.41 5.37 -19.05
CA LEU A 301 23.20 6.83 -18.95
C LEU A 301 22.18 7.32 -19.97
N THR A 302 22.22 6.79 -21.21
CA THR A 302 21.24 7.10 -22.26
C THR A 302 19.87 6.54 -21.92
N PHE A 303 19.82 5.32 -21.39
CA PHE A 303 18.57 4.68 -20.95
C PHE A 303 17.87 5.49 -19.85
N TRP A 304 18.60 5.92 -18.82
CA TRP A 304 18.06 6.74 -17.73
C TRP A 304 17.68 8.14 -18.20
N ARG A 305 18.45 8.73 -19.14
CA ARG A 305 18.11 10.03 -19.74
C ARG A 305 16.74 9.99 -20.42
N GLY A 306 16.39 8.90 -21.11
CA GLY A 306 15.05 8.71 -21.68
C GLY A 306 13.94 8.80 -20.64
N GLY A 307 14.11 8.19 -19.46
CA GLY A 307 13.15 8.32 -18.36
C GLY A 307 13.02 9.77 -17.82
N VAL A 308 14.14 10.50 -17.78
CA VAL A 308 14.13 11.92 -17.38
C VAL A 308 13.42 12.76 -18.44
N GLU A 309 13.72 12.57 -19.71
CA GLU A 309 13.10 13.31 -20.83
C GLU A 309 11.60 13.06 -20.92
N GLU A 310 11.14 11.84 -20.60
CA GLU A 310 9.73 11.49 -20.58
C GLU A 310 8.95 12.14 -19.43
N ASN A 311 9.62 12.55 -18.32
CA ASN A 311 8.94 12.88 -17.06
C ASN A 311 9.37 14.21 -16.41
N HIS A 312 10.34 14.95 -16.97
CA HIS A 312 10.95 16.12 -16.31
C HIS A 312 9.98 17.28 -16.01
N ASP A 313 8.85 17.35 -16.70
CA ASP A 313 7.81 18.35 -16.51
C ASP A 313 6.67 17.89 -15.59
N LEU A 314 6.68 16.64 -15.15
CA LEU A 314 5.71 16.05 -14.22
C LEU A 314 6.16 16.18 -12.76
N ASP A 315 5.25 15.92 -11.83
CA ASP A 315 5.51 15.92 -10.39
C ASP A 315 6.17 14.58 -9.96
N VAL A 316 7.46 14.42 -10.25
CA VAL A 316 8.22 13.19 -9.95
C VAL A 316 9.07 13.33 -8.70
N ILE A 317 9.07 12.29 -7.86
CA ILE A 317 10.12 12.04 -6.85
C ILE A 317 11.03 10.95 -7.41
N TRP A 318 12.25 11.33 -7.74
CA TRP A 318 13.16 10.54 -8.56
C TRP A 318 13.87 9.45 -7.77
N PRO A 319 13.66 8.15 -8.07
CA PRO A 319 14.46 7.08 -7.52
C PRO A 319 15.87 7.14 -8.12
N VAL A 320 16.89 7.17 -7.27
CA VAL A 320 18.31 7.14 -7.66
C VAL A 320 19.02 5.94 -7.06
N GLY A 321 20.09 5.49 -7.72
CA GLY A 321 20.89 4.37 -7.26
C GLY A 321 21.30 3.44 -8.39
N LEU A 322 21.67 2.22 -8.02
CA LEU A 322 22.05 1.16 -8.96
C LEU A 322 21.61 -0.19 -8.42
N ARG A 323 20.62 -0.82 -9.02
CA ARG A 323 20.13 -2.11 -8.60
C ARG A 323 19.60 -2.91 -9.79
N ASN A 324 19.68 -4.23 -9.68
CA ASN A 324 19.09 -5.13 -10.67
C ASN A 324 17.58 -5.32 -10.43
N THR A 325 16.87 -5.80 -11.43
CA THR A 325 15.42 -6.10 -11.33
C THR A 325 15.14 -7.34 -10.47
N SER A 326 13.89 -7.53 -10.09
CA SER A 326 13.40 -8.68 -9.28
C SER A 326 14.13 -8.83 -7.95
N ASP A 327 14.38 -7.73 -7.26
CA ASP A 327 15.07 -7.68 -5.96
C ASP A 327 16.45 -8.33 -5.92
N ARG A 328 17.04 -8.55 -7.08
CA ARG A 328 18.39 -9.09 -7.15
C ARG A 328 19.44 -8.01 -6.92
N SER A 329 20.46 -8.38 -6.16
CA SER A 329 21.66 -7.56 -6.00
C SER A 329 22.28 -7.23 -7.35
N TYR A 330 22.90 -6.04 -7.42
CA TYR A 330 23.68 -5.68 -8.59
C TYR A 330 24.91 -6.63 -8.74
N ALA A 331 25.21 -7.02 -9.96
CA ALA A 331 26.38 -7.86 -10.23
C ALA A 331 27.67 -7.00 -10.20
N TRP A 332 28.58 -7.35 -9.31
CA TRP A 332 29.86 -6.66 -9.16
C TRP A 332 31.00 -7.47 -9.78
N PRO A 333 32.01 -6.82 -10.39
CA PRO A 333 33.23 -7.50 -10.79
C PRO A 333 33.89 -8.21 -9.60
N GLU A 334 34.55 -9.32 -9.89
CA GLU A 334 35.28 -10.09 -8.86
C GLU A 334 36.33 -9.20 -8.16
N GLY A 335 36.44 -9.33 -6.85
CA GLY A 335 37.38 -8.55 -6.04
C GLY A 335 36.92 -7.13 -5.68
N THR A 336 35.72 -6.66 -6.10
CA THR A 336 35.20 -5.33 -5.77
C THR A 336 34.97 -5.22 -4.25
N THR A 337 35.68 -4.30 -3.60
CA THR A 337 35.51 -4.03 -2.17
C THR A 337 34.24 -3.24 -1.87
N ASP A 338 33.80 -3.20 -0.60
CA ASP A 338 32.63 -2.42 -0.20
C ASP A 338 32.84 -0.91 -0.41
N ASP A 339 34.07 -0.42 -0.21
CA ASP A 339 34.42 0.97 -0.50
C ASP A 339 34.35 1.28 -2.00
N ASP A 340 34.76 0.33 -2.87
CA ASP A 340 34.63 0.48 -4.32
C ASP A 340 33.18 0.53 -4.74
N LYS A 341 32.34 -0.37 -4.21
CA LYS A 341 30.88 -0.37 -4.46
C LYS A 341 30.25 0.97 -4.04
N ALA A 342 30.56 1.44 -2.84
CA ALA A 342 30.08 2.72 -2.33
C ALA A 342 30.53 3.92 -3.18
N ARG A 343 31.77 3.90 -3.70
CA ARG A 343 32.25 4.94 -4.64
C ARG A 343 31.50 4.92 -5.97
N VAL A 344 31.20 3.72 -6.49
CA VAL A 344 30.37 3.58 -7.71
C VAL A 344 28.96 4.14 -7.46
N PHE A 345 28.32 3.83 -6.33
CA PHE A 345 27.04 4.44 -5.98
C PHE A 345 27.10 5.95 -5.95
N ARG A 346 28.12 6.54 -5.31
CA ARG A 346 28.34 8.00 -5.28
C ARG A 346 28.47 8.59 -6.69
N GLU A 347 29.26 7.96 -7.57
CA GLU A 347 29.42 8.41 -8.95
C GLU A 347 28.08 8.36 -9.68
N VAL A 348 27.41 7.21 -9.65
CA VAL A 348 26.15 6.97 -10.36
C VAL A 348 25.06 7.94 -9.89
N ILE A 349 24.87 8.07 -8.58
CA ILE A 349 23.85 8.96 -8.01
C ILE A 349 24.18 10.42 -8.34
N GLY A 350 25.46 10.80 -8.32
CA GLY A 350 25.89 12.14 -8.74
C GLY A 350 25.53 12.45 -10.19
N LEU A 351 25.75 11.52 -11.10
CA LEU A 351 25.39 11.65 -12.52
C LEU A 351 23.85 11.69 -12.71
N GLN A 352 23.13 10.84 -12.03
CA GLN A 352 21.66 10.79 -12.08
C GLN A 352 21.02 12.07 -11.59
N THR A 353 21.42 12.57 -10.42
CA THR A 353 20.90 13.83 -9.88
C THR A 353 21.26 15.03 -10.75
N ALA A 354 22.46 15.07 -11.32
CA ALA A 354 22.86 16.11 -12.27
C ALA A 354 22.01 16.07 -13.56
N MET A 355 21.73 14.87 -14.09
CA MET A 355 20.89 14.68 -15.26
C MET A 355 19.49 15.25 -15.06
N VAL A 356 18.85 14.95 -13.93
CA VAL A 356 17.52 15.48 -13.61
C VAL A 356 17.54 16.98 -13.39
N ARG A 357 18.52 17.53 -12.64
CA ARG A 357 18.63 18.98 -12.40
C ARG A 357 18.77 19.75 -13.71
N ASN A 358 19.56 19.22 -14.66
CA ASN A 358 19.77 19.87 -15.95
C ASN A 358 18.51 19.84 -16.85
N ALA A 359 17.64 18.85 -16.68
CA ALA A 359 16.40 18.73 -17.44
C ALA A 359 15.20 19.42 -16.77
N SER A 360 15.30 19.73 -15.47
CA SER A 360 14.19 20.31 -14.70
C SER A 360 13.82 21.71 -15.19
N PRO A 361 12.53 22.03 -15.32
CA PRO A 361 12.07 23.38 -15.69
C PRO A 361 12.56 24.44 -14.70
N PRO A 362 12.80 25.68 -15.16
CA PRO A 362 13.20 26.79 -14.29
C PRO A 362 12.23 26.98 -13.11
N GLY A 363 12.77 27.10 -11.91
CA GLY A 363 12.01 27.29 -10.67
C GLY A 363 11.46 25.99 -10.05
N ARG A 364 11.61 24.85 -10.69
CA ARG A 364 11.28 23.55 -10.12
C ARG A 364 12.53 22.94 -9.44
N THR A 365 12.43 22.63 -8.15
CA THR A 365 13.46 21.90 -7.43
C THR A 365 13.12 20.42 -7.45
N PRO A 366 13.91 19.55 -8.11
CA PRO A 366 13.67 18.12 -8.12
C PRO A 366 13.86 17.51 -6.74
N VAL A 367 13.11 16.44 -6.46
CA VAL A 367 13.19 15.67 -5.23
C VAL A 367 13.74 14.29 -5.56
N PHE A 368 14.71 13.83 -4.81
CA PHE A 368 15.38 12.55 -5.00
C PHE A 368 15.23 11.66 -3.79
N HIS A 369 15.13 10.35 -4.01
CA HIS A 369 15.22 9.38 -2.93
C HIS A 369 16.15 8.21 -3.29
N PHE A 370 16.87 7.73 -2.29
CA PHE A 370 17.69 6.53 -2.34
C PHE A 370 17.18 5.54 -1.31
N THR A 371 16.52 4.47 -1.77
CA THR A 371 16.01 3.41 -0.89
C THR A 371 17.09 2.36 -0.66
N MET A 372 17.53 2.23 0.58
CA MET A 372 18.58 1.29 0.98
C MET A 372 18.03 -0.13 1.17
N TYR A 373 17.37 -0.66 0.14
CA TYR A 373 16.73 -1.98 0.24
C TYR A 373 17.74 -3.12 0.25
N SER A 374 17.50 -4.11 1.14
CA SER A 374 18.26 -5.35 1.24
C SER A 374 19.78 -5.11 1.43
N GLU A 375 20.62 -5.58 0.50
CA GLU A 375 22.08 -5.50 0.56
C GLU A 375 22.64 -4.07 0.58
N MET A 376 21.90 -3.10 0.07
CA MET A 376 22.35 -1.69 0.08
C MET A 376 22.39 -1.13 1.51
N LEU A 377 21.46 -1.53 2.38
CA LEU A 377 21.51 -1.13 3.79
C LEU A 377 22.76 -1.68 4.48
N ASP A 378 23.11 -2.94 4.22
CA ASP A 378 24.29 -3.57 4.79
C ASP A 378 25.57 -2.91 4.26
N LEU A 379 25.62 -2.61 2.96
CA LEU A 379 26.73 -1.89 2.36
C LEU A 379 26.88 -0.46 2.93
N TYR A 380 25.77 0.27 3.06
CA TYR A 380 25.76 1.62 3.66
C TYR A 380 26.31 1.60 5.10
N ARG A 381 25.94 0.61 5.91
CA ARG A 381 26.44 0.46 7.29
C ARG A 381 27.94 0.17 7.36
N ARG A 382 28.47 -0.63 6.39
CA ARG A 382 29.91 -0.94 6.36
C ARG A 382 30.77 0.16 5.78
N ALA A 383 30.25 0.96 4.86
CA ALA A 383 31.01 2.01 4.16
C ALA A 383 30.26 3.36 4.07
N PRO A 384 29.73 3.92 5.18
CA PRO A 384 28.84 5.08 5.13
C PRO A 384 29.51 6.34 4.57
N THR A 385 30.78 6.55 4.87
CA THR A 385 31.55 7.72 4.38
C THR A 385 31.88 7.61 2.91
N ALA A 386 32.05 6.41 2.37
CA ALA A 386 32.37 6.20 0.96
C ALA A 386 31.18 6.50 0.03
N PHE A 387 29.93 6.32 0.51
CA PHE A 387 28.74 6.67 -0.25
C PHE A 387 28.68 8.15 -0.64
N GLY A 388 28.95 9.06 0.30
CA GLY A 388 29.05 10.50 0.03
C GLY A 388 27.85 11.04 -0.76
N LEU A 389 26.62 10.69 -0.34
CA LEU A 389 25.37 11.06 -1.03
C LEU A 389 25.20 12.59 -1.08
N PRO A 390 24.62 13.14 -2.17
CA PRO A 390 24.21 14.54 -2.22
C PRO A 390 23.23 14.88 -1.09
N ASP A 391 23.30 16.11 -0.56
CA ASP A 391 22.55 16.51 0.64
C ASP A 391 21.03 16.59 0.41
N ASP A 392 20.61 16.73 -0.83
CA ASP A 392 19.19 16.80 -1.24
C ASP A 392 18.57 15.43 -1.59
N VAL A 393 19.33 14.35 -1.45
CA VAL A 393 18.81 12.97 -1.61
C VAL A 393 18.22 12.50 -0.29
N ILE A 394 16.95 12.15 -0.29
CA ILE A 394 16.27 11.53 0.85
C ILE A 394 16.75 10.09 1.01
N ILE A 395 17.25 9.75 2.18
CA ILE A 395 17.68 8.39 2.52
C ILE A 395 16.47 7.62 3.06
N VAL A 396 16.08 6.55 2.37
CA VAL A 396 14.89 5.76 2.70
C VAL A 396 15.29 4.41 3.30
N TRP A 397 14.82 4.17 4.53
CA TRP A 397 15.10 2.98 5.33
C TRP A 397 14.03 1.92 5.11
N PRO A 398 14.39 0.67 4.76
CA PRO A 398 13.42 -0.41 4.56
C PRO A 398 13.10 -1.17 5.83
N ASP A 399 11.94 -1.82 5.83
CA ASP A 399 11.63 -2.90 6.77
C ASP A 399 12.20 -4.27 6.31
N ASP A 400 11.83 -5.33 7.01
CA ASP A 400 12.25 -6.70 6.74
C ASP A 400 11.24 -7.48 5.86
N ASN A 401 10.30 -6.80 5.23
CA ASN A 401 9.17 -7.34 4.47
C ASN A 401 8.11 -8.07 5.33
N ASP A 402 8.24 -7.98 6.65
CA ASP A 402 7.30 -8.47 7.65
C ASP A 402 6.78 -7.36 8.57
N GLY A 403 7.03 -6.11 8.18
CA GLY A 403 6.57 -4.92 8.89
C GLY A 403 7.46 -4.49 10.05
N HIS A 404 8.72 -4.96 10.15
CA HIS A 404 9.68 -4.51 11.16
C HIS A 404 10.84 -3.77 10.52
N MET A 405 11.07 -2.53 10.91
CA MET A 405 12.16 -1.72 10.36
C MET A 405 13.53 -2.35 10.63
N ARG A 406 14.29 -2.64 9.57
CA ARG A 406 15.66 -3.21 9.64
C ARG A 406 16.69 -2.24 10.22
N GLY A 407 16.37 -0.95 10.24
CA GLY A 407 17.17 0.12 10.79
C GLY A 407 16.47 1.45 10.65
N LEU A 408 16.97 2.42 11.38
CA LEU A 408 16.55 3.82 11.33
C LEU A 408 17.79 4.68 11.60
N PRO A 409 17.81 5.95 11.22
CA PRO A 409 18.94 6.81 11.50
C PRO A 409 19.10 7.02 13.02
N ASP A 410 20.33 6.84 13.53
CA ASP A 410 20.69 7.22 14.89
C ASP A 410 20.89 8.75 14.99
N ASP A 411 21.34 9.35 13.90
CA ASP A 411 21.52 10.80 13.70
C ASP A 411 21.05 11.16 12.29
N LEU A 412 20.24 12.20 12.17
CA LEU A 412 19.78 12.69 10.88
C LEU A 412 20.89 13.32 10.04
N GLY A 413 21.95 13.85 10.71
CA GLY A 413 23.03 14.56 10.03
C GLY A 413 22.49 15.71 9.19
N ARG A 414 22.95 15.78 7.93
CA ARG A 414 22.53 16.80 6.96
C ARG A 414 21.45 16.33 6.00
N TRP A 415 21.12 15.05 6.02
CA TRP A 415 20.15 14.45 5.11
C TRP A 415 18.74 14.45 5.67
N LYS A 416 17.79 14.33 4.79
CA LYS A 416 16.42 13.99 5.10
C LYS A 416 16.25 12.49 5.04
N HIS A 417 15.39 11.96 5.91
CA HIS A 417 15.17 10.52 6.02
C HIS A 417 13.70 10.17 5.85
N GLY A 418 13.45 8.96 5.35
CA GLY A 418 12.13 8.38 5.17
C GLY A 418 12.13 6.88 5.38
N ALA A 419 10.97 6.26 5.19
CA ALA A 419 10.75 4.84 5.34
C ALA A 419 10.08 4.21 4.11
N TYR A 420 10.48 2.99 3.81
CA TYR A 420 9.79 2.08 2.90
C TYR A 420 9.28 0.88 3.71
N TYR A 421 7.98 0.66 3.68
CA TYR A 421 7.28 -0.26 4.56
C TYR A 421 6.40 -1.24 3.78
N HIS A 422 6.24 -2.47 4.26
CA HIS A 422 5.43 -3.49 3.60
C HIS A 422 4.21 -3.88 4.45
N LEU A 423 3.01 -3.73 3.88
CA LEU A 423 1.81 -4.45 4.29
C LEU A 423 1.64 -5.73 3.46
N ALA A 424 2.11 -5.69 2.20
CA ALA A 424 2.14 -6.80 1.26
C ALA A 424 3.57 -7.07 0.80
N TYR A 425 3.91 -8.32 0.53
CA TYR A 425 5.19 -8.71 -0.06
C TYR A 425 5.08 -10.01 -0.85
N LEU A 426 5.50 -9.98 -2.11
CA LEU A 426 5.45 -11.14 -3.00
C LEU A 426 6.50 -12.20 -2.68
N GLY A 427 7.68 -11.78 -2.25
CA GLY A 427 8.83 -12.68 -2.06
C GLY A 427 8.60 -13.75 -1.02
N GLY A 428 8.60 -15.00 -1.44
CA GLY A 428 8.64 -16.17 -0.58
C GLY A 428 7.29 -16.77 -0.21
N ASN A 429 6.21 -16.00 -0.01
CA ASN A 429 4.93 -16.55 0.40
C ASN A 429 3.72 -15.72 -0.08
N LEU A 430 2.89 -16.32 -0.93
CA LEU A 430 1.71 -15.66 -1.48
C LEU A 430 0.59 -15.37 -0.48
N SER A 431 0.60 -15.93 0.71
CA SER A 431 -0.35 -15.54 1.75
C SER A 431 -0.24 -14.05 2.07
N LYS A 432 0.94 -13.46 1.93
CA LYS A 432 1.18 -12.02 2.07
C LYS A 432 0.62 -11.18 0.92
N GLN A 433 0.06 -11.79 -0.11
CA GLN A 433 -0.60 -11.13 -1.23
C GLN A 433 -2.12 -11.28 -1.20
N THR A 434 -2.63 -12.13 -0.34
CA THR A 434 -4.07 -12.47 -0.26
C THR A 434 -4.70 -12.11 1.07
N THR A 435 -3.91 -11.75 2.06
CA THR A 435 -4.39 -11.43 3.41
C THR A 435 -3.43 -10.48 4.10
N HIS A 436 -3.93 -9.61 4.98
CA HIS A 436 -3.04 -8.82 5.79
C HIS A 436 -2.37 -9.68 6.88
N THR A 437 -1.05 -9.59 6.95
CA THR A 437 -0.21 -10.37 7.87
C THR A 437 0.55 -9.51 8.87
N VAL A 438 0.44 -8.18 8.78
CA VAL A 438 1.04 -7.23 9.70
C VAL A 438 -0.03 -6.69 10.65
N ALA A 439 0.08 -7.04 11.91
CA ALA A 439 -0.89 -6.63 12.92
C ALA A 439 -0.85 -5.12 13.18
N PRO A 440 -1.98 -4.48 13.52
CA PRO A 440 -2.02 -3.07 13.90
C PRO A 440 -1.05 -2.70 15.04
N ALA A 441 -0.76 -3.61 15.95
CA ALA A 441 0.22 -3.42 17.02
C ALA A 441 1.64 -3.22 16.46
N THR A 442 2.03 -4.01 15.48
CA THR A 442 3.33 -3.90 14.78
C THR A 442 3.39 -2.58 14.01
N ILE A 443 2.34 -2.22 13.25
CA ILE A 443 2.27 -0.94 12.52
C ILE A 443 2.45 0.23 13.51
N ALA A 444 1.69 0.24 14.60
CA ALA A 444 1.76 1.31 15.59
C ALA A 444 3.16 1.46 16.20
N ALA A 445 3.77 0.34 16.59
CA ALA A 445 5.10 0.34 17.21
C ALA A 445 6.19 0.82 16.24
N GLU A 446 6.19 0.32 15.01
CA GLU A 446 7.21 0.66 14.03
C GLU A 446 7.08 2.10 13.53
N PHE A 447 5.87 2.58 13.26
CA PHE A 447 5.68 3.99 12.89
C PHE A 447 6.01 4.95 14.05
N GLN A 448 5.81 4.54 15.31
CA GLN A 448 6.30 5.33 16.45
C GLN A 448 7.83 5.41 16.47
N ARG A 449 8.53 4.31 16.14
CA ARG A 449 10.00 4.30 16.00
C ARG A 449 10.46 5.23 14.86
N ILE A 450 9.80 5.16 13.69
CA ILE A 450 10.10 6.01 12.53
C ILE A 450 9.94 7.49 12.89
N VAL A 451 8.83 7.86 13.53
CA VAL A 451 8.56 9.23 13.97
C VAL A 451 9.60 9.71 15.00
N LYS A 452 9.93 8.89 15.99
CA LYS A 452 10.95 9.21 17.00
C LYS A 452 12.34 9.40 16.40
N ALA A 453 12.68 8.64 15.35
CA ALA A 453 13.93 8.77 14.63
C ALA A 453 13.96 9.97 13.65
N GLY A 454 12.86 10.70 13.49
CA GLY A 454 12.75 11.83 12.57
C GLY A 454 12.75 11.46 11.08
N ALA A 455 12.51 10.17 10.74
CA ALA A 455 12.49 9.70 9.36
C ALA A 455 11.12 9.96 8.69
N THR A 456 10.69 11.22 8.67
CA THR A 456 9.33 11.64 8.28
C THR A 456 9.26 12.44 6.98
N GLU A 457 10.37 12.58 6.24
CA GLU A 457 10.33 13.30 4.96
C GLU A 457 9.64 12.49 3.86
N TYR A 458 9.77 11.16 3.88
CA TYR A 458 9.22 10.26 2.85
C TYR A 458 8.67 8.99 3.51
N MET A 459 7.52 8.53 3.05
CA MET A 459 6.94 7.24 3.41
C MET A 459 6.30 6.63 2.17
N LEU A 460 6.75 5.44 1.82
CA LEU A 460 6.13 4.60 0.80
C LEU A 460 5.75 3.27 1.43
N VAL A 461 4.52 2.82 1.25
CA VAL A 461 4.04 1.54 1.76
C VAL A 461 3.60 0.64 0.61
N ASN A 462 4.18 -0.56 0.55
CA ASN A 462 3.75 -1.60 -0.38
C ASN A 462 2.41 -2.18 0.11
N VAL A 463 1.39 -2.03 -0.71
CA VAL A 463 0.01 -2.50 -0.46
C VAL A 463 -0.46 -3.48 -1.53
N SER A 464 0.45 -3.94 -2.42
CA SER A 464 0.08 -4.76 -3.57
C SER A 464 -1.12 -4.15 -4.31
N GLU A 465 -2.23 -4.89 -4.50
CA GLU A 465 -3.47 -4.39 -5.12
C GLU A 465 -4.41 -3.67 -4.15
N LEU A 466 -4.00 -3.43 -2.92
CA LEU A 466 -4.70 -2.71 -1.85
C LEU A 466 -5.91 -3.44 -1.24
N ARG A 467 -6.67 -4.24 -2.00
CA ARG A 467 -7.93 -4.84 -1.54
C ARG A 467 -7.84 -5.51 -0.16
N ASP A 468 -6.79 -6.30 0.04
CA ASP A 468 -6.60 -7.11 1.24
C ASP A 468 -5.84 -6.37 2.36
N TYR A 469 -5.49 -5.09 2.13
CA TYR A 469 -4.64 -4.28 3.02
C TYR A 469 -5.26 -2.95 3.43
N VAL A 470 -6.55 -2.74 3.16
CA VAL A 470 -7.24 -1.46 3.38
C VAL A 470 -7.21 -1.01 4.85
N MET A 471 -7.31 -1.94 5.79
CA MET A 471 -7.23 -1.65 7.22
C MET A 471 -5.86 -1.07 7.61
N GLY A 472 -4.77 -1.74 7.23
CA GLY A 472 -3.40 -1.28 7.48
C GLY A 472 -3.09 0.04 6.75
N ALA A 473 -3.51 0.18 5.49
CA ALA A 473 -3.35 1.40 4.71
C ALA A 473 -4.07 2.60 5.36
N ARG A 474 -5.29 2.40 5.90
CA ARG A 474 -6.01 3.42 6.65
C ARG A 474 -5.26 3.83 7.91
N MET A 475 -4.78 2.87 8.69
CA MET A 475 -4.03 3.14 9.91
C MET A 475 -2.76 3.96 9.63
N ILE A 476 -1.99 3.57 8.61
CA ILE A 476 -0.79 4.28 8.19
C ILE A 476 -1.13 5.68 7.69
N ALA A 477 -2.22 5.84 6.94
CA ALA A 477 -2.66 7.15 6.46
C ALA A 477 -2.95 8.12 7.61
N ASP A 478 -3.67 7.67 8.63
CA ASP A 478 -3.99 8.50 9.80
C ASP A 478 -2.75 8.83 10.64
N ILE A 479 -1.84 7.85 10.86
CA ILE A 479 -0.57 8.07 11.55
C ILE A 479 0.31 9.08 10.80
N THR A 480 0.50 8.90 9.50
CA THR A 480 1.37 9.76 8.69
C THR A 480 0.82 11.16 8.52
N TRP A 481 -0.50 11.31 8.64
CA TRP A 481 -1.15 12.60 8.65
C TRP A 481 -0.93 13.33 9.99
N ASN A 482 -1.19 12.68 11.12
CA ASN A 482 -1.12 13.32 12.45
C ASN A 482 -0.60 12.36 13.55
N ALA A 483 0.67 11.97 13.48
CA ALA A 483 1.30 11.12 14.48
C ALA A 483 1.22 11.69 15.90
N PRO A 484 1.40 13.01 16.16
CA PRO A 484 1.24 13.55 17.51
C PRO A 484 -0.11 13.26 18.14
N ALA A 485 -1.21 13.38 17.40
CA ALA A 485 -2.54 13.08 17.93
C ALA A 485 -2.75 11.58 18.16
N VAL A 486 -2.24 10.74 17.25
CA VAL A 486 -2.32 9.28 17.39
C VAL A 486 -1.58 8.78 18.62
N TYR A 487 -0.37 9.29 18.87
CA TYR A 487 0.49 8.84 19.98
C TYR A 487 0.30 9.66 21.28
N ALA A 488 -0.61 10.63 21.30
CA ALA A 488 -0.93 11.38 22.52
C ALA A 488 -1.61 10.52 23.62
N SER A 489 -2.30 9.47 23.21
CA SER A 489 -2.98 8.53 24.11
C SER A 489 -2.37 7.14 24.02
N PRO A 490 -2.44 6.33 25.10
CA PRO A 490 -1.91 4.97 25.11
C PRO A 490 -2.68 4.05 24.15
N ASP A 491 -2.12 2.90 23.85
CA ASP A 491 -2.71 1.83 23.04
C ASP A 491 -3.26 2.30 21.69
N PRO A 492 -2.44 2.87 20.79
CA PRO A 492 -2.92 3.31 19.49
C PRO A 492 -3.51 2.18 18.64
N ALA A 493 -2.98 0.97 18.74
CA ALA A 493 -3.47 -0.19 18.00
C ALA A 493 -4.87 -0.61 18.47
N GLY A 494 -5.08 -0.76 19.77
CA GLY A 494 -6.38 -1.15 20.31
C GLY A 494 -7.46 -0.07 20.07
N ARG A 495 -7.10 1.21 20.14
CA ARG A 495 -8.00 2.32 19.79
C ARG A 495 -8.37 2.32 18.32
N PHE A 496 -7.41 2.08 17.43
CA PHE A 496 -7.64 1.96 15.99
C PHE A 496 -8.59 0.80 15.68
N VAL A 497 -8.32 -0.42 16.20
CA VAL A 497 -9.20 -1.58 15.94
C VAL A 497 -10.60 -1.35 16.50
N THR A 498 -10.74 -0.69 17.68
CA THR A 498 -12.04 -0.32 18.22
C THR A 498 -12.77 0.66 17.32
N TRP A 499 -12.08 1.69 16.83
CA TRP A 499 -12.64 2.66 15.89
C TRP A 499 -13.01 1.97 14.57
N TRP A 500 -12.12 1.15 13.98
CA TRP A 500 -12.34 0.43 12.74
C TRP A 500 -13.62 -0.41 12.79
N THR A 501 -13.78 -1.19 13.86
CA THR A 501 -14.95 -2.06 13.99
C THR A 501 -16.26 -1.30 14.23
N ARG A 502 -16.21 -0.13 14.87
CA ARG A 502 -17.37 0.76 14.99
C ARG A 502 -17.69 1.47 13.68
N GLU A 503 -16.68 1.84 12.92
CA GLU A 503 -16.83 2.55 11.66
C GLU A 503 -17.42 1.64 10.56
N TYR A 504 -17.03 0.36 10.54
CA TYR A 504 -17.35 -0.52 9.42
C TYR A 504 -18.40 -1.60 9.70
N PHE A 505 -18.68 -1.93 10.96
CA PHE A 505 -19.50 -3.08 11.34
C PHE A 505 -20.53 -2.76 12.42
N THR A 506 -21.30 -1.71 12.24
CA THR A 506 -22.39 -1.34 13.15
C THR A 506 -23.69 -2.06 12.78
N PRO A 507 -24.39 -2.77 13.71
CA PRO A 507 -24.19 -2.82 15.16
C PRO A 507 -23.21 -3.88 15.68
N ALA A 508 -22.63 -4.70 14.83
CA ALA A 508 -21.79 -5.85 15.23
C ALA A 508 -20.37 -5.48 15.72
N GLY A 509 -20.07 -4.20 15.98
CA GLY A 509 -18.72 -3.71 16.25
C GLY A 509 -17.98 -4.43 17.38
N ALA A 510 -18.66 -4.84 18.46
CA ALA A 510 -18.03 -5.55 19.57
C ALA A 510 -17.64 -6.99 19.19
N GLN A 511 -18.51 -7.70 18.47
CA GLN A 511 -18.25 -9.06 17.97
C GLN A 511 -17.15 -9.03 16.89
N ALA A 512 -17.22 -8.04 15.99
CA ALA A 512 -16.19 -7.83 15.00
C ALA A 512 -14.81 -7.57 15.68
N ARG A 513 -14.78 -6.75 16.74
CA ARG A 513 -13.57 -6.50 17.52
C ARG A 513 -12.96 -7.81 18.06
N ALA A 514 -13.78 -8.67 18.66
CA ALA A 514 -13.30 -9.95 19.18
C ALA A 514 -12.69 -10.85 18.07
N ALA A 515 -13.29 -10.87 16.89
CA ALA A 515 -12.77 -11.60 15.75
C ALA A 515 -11.42 -11.04 15.23
N TYR A 516 -11.29 -9.72 15.14
CA TYR A 516 -10.01 -9.07 14.79
C TYR A 516 -8.93 -9.34 15.85
N ASP A 517 -9.24 -9.23 17.12
CA ASP A 517 -8.29 -9.52 18.20
C ASP A 517 -7.82 -10.97 18.16
N ALA A 518 -8.72 -11.93 17.89
CA ALA A 518 -8.38 -13.33 17.73
C ALA A 518 -7.47 -13.58 16.51
N TYR A 519 -7.75 -12.90 15.38
CA TYR A 519 -6.92 -12.97 14.17
C TYR A 519 -5.52 -12.38 14.40
N HIS A 520 -5.45 -11.16 14.93
CA HIS A 520 -4.18 -10.48 15.15
C HIS A 520 -3.30 -11.21 16.17
N ALA A 521 -3.89 -11.85 17.19
CA ALA A 521 -3.14 -12.70 18.12
C ALA A 521 -2.48 -13.91 17.46
N LEU A 522 -2.99 -14.37 16.31
CA LEU A 522 -2.37 -15.43 15.51
C LEU A 522 -1.23 -14.93 14.64
N LEU A 523 -1.23 -13.65 14.27
CA LEU A 523 -0.17 -13.03 13.48
C LEU A 523 1.11 -12.78 14.30
N ASP A 524 0.99 -12.61 15.62
CA ASP A 524 2.12 -12.35 16.52
C ASP A 524 2.81 -13.64 17.00
N THR A 525 2.47 -14.80 16.44
CA THR A 525 3.07 -16.08 16.80
C THR A 525 4.16 -16.49 15.82
N PRO A 526 5.19 -17.27 16.27
CA PRO A 526 6.26 -17.75 15.39
C PRO A 526 5.77 -18.63 14.22
N ASP A 527 4.61 -19.27 14.39
CA ASP A 527 3.94 -20.13 13.42
C ASP A 527 2.82 -19.40 12.65
N LYS A 528 3.10 -18.20 12.15
CA LYS A 528 2.17 -17.38 11.37
C LYS A 528 1.50 -18.15 10.24
N LEU A 529 0.35 -17.66 9.78
CA LEU A 529 -0.47 -18.28 8.72
C LEU A 529 0.30 -18.65 7.43
N TRP A 530 1.32 -17.88 7.05
CA TRP A 530 2.14 -18.11 5.86
C TRP A 530 3.12 -19.30 6.01
N PHE A 531 3.44 -19.74 7.23
CA PHE A 531 4.26 -20.92 7.46
C PHE A 531 3.57 -22.21 6.99
N ALA A 532 2.26 -22.32 7.16
CA ALA A 532 1.51 -23.51 6.75
C ALA A 532 1.55 -23.75 5.23
N SER A 533 1.58 -22.70 4.39
CA SER A 533 1.73 -22.85 2.93
C SER A 533 2.99 -23.58 2.53
N GLU A 534 4.11 -23.23 3.11
CA GLU A 534 5.39 -23.88 2.85
C GLU A 534 5.41 -25.31 3.41
N ALA A 535 4.85 -25.51 4.60
CA ALA A 535 4.79 -26.81 5.23
C ALA A 535 4.06 -27.83 4.37
N VAL A 536 2.92 -27.48 3.76
CA VAL A 536 2.13 -28.39 2.89
C VAL A 536 2.97 -28.85 1.70
N GLN A 537 3.63 -27.95 1.00
CA GLN A 537 4.43 -28.29 -0.19
C GLN A 537 5.64 -29.16 0.16
N ASN A 538 6.33 -28.82 1.25
CA ASN A 538 7.47 -29.62 1.73
C ASN A 538 7.05 -31.04 2.17
N LEU A 539 5.84 -31.19 2.71
CA LEU A 539 5.32 -32.51 3.09
C LEU A 539 4.94 -33.34 1.87
N ILE A 540 4.35 -32.76 0.83
CA ILE A 540 4.08 -33.44 -0.45
C ILE A 540 5.39 -33.95 -1.06
N GLU A 541 6.46 -33.14 -1.03
CA GLU A 541 7.76 -33.57 -1.50
C GLU A 541 8.32 -34.77 -0.74
N ARG A 542 8.28 -34.71 0.60
CA ARG A 542 8.74 -35.83 1.46
C ARG A 542 7.91 -37.10 1.24
N LEU A 543 6.59 -36.98 1.05
CA LEU A 543 5.71 -38.10 0.74
C LEU A 543 6.04 -38.70 -0.63
N TRP A 544 6.36 -37.87 -1.62
CA TRP A 544 6.84 -38.32 -2.92
C TRP A 544 8.16 -39.09 -2.77
N GLN A 545 9.12 -38.60 -1.98
CA GLN A 545 10.37 -39.30 -1.68
C GLN A 545 10.09 -40.65 -1.03
N ARG A 546 9.20 -40.70 -0.03
CA ARG A 546 8.81 -41.94 0.65
C ARG A 546 8.16 -42.93 -0.32
N ALA A 547 7.19 -42.52 -1.13
CA ALA A 547 6.50 -43.36 -2.09
C ALA A 547 7.44 -43.97 -3.14
N ASN A 548 8.51 -43.24 -3.50
CA ASN A 548 9.52 -43.67 -4.48
C ASN A 548 10.77 -44.28 -3.83
N ARG A 549 10.67 -44.69 -2.55
CA ARG A 549 11.77 -45.33 -1.79
C ARG A 549 13.07 -44.53 -1.77
N ARG A 550 12.97 -43.19 -1.79
CA ARG A 550 14.08 -42.27 -1.66
C ARG A 550 14.28 -41.90 -0.16
N PRO A 551 15.48 -41.50 0.26
CA PRO A 551 15.67 -40.93 1.57
C PRO A 551 14.79 -39.74 1.80
N PHE A 552 14.12 -39.64 2.95
CA PHE A 552 13.29 -38.50 3.34
C PHE A 552 13.47 -38.21 4.82
N THR A 553 13.27 -36.99 5.22
CA THR A 553 13.30 -36.58 6.63
C THR A 553 11.92 -36.85 7.25
N PRO A 554 11.84 -37.64 8.34
CA PRO A 554 10.60 -37.84 9.08
C PRO A 554 10.03 -36.51 9.57
N PHE A 555 8.72 -36.44 9.73
CA PHE A 555 8.08 -35.25 10.29
C PHE A 555 8.18 -35.29 11.82
N ASN A 556 8.51 -34.14 12.44
CA ASN A 556 8.69 -34.08 13.87
C ASN A 556 7.36 -34.17 14.63
N ALA A 557 7.28 -34.97 15.67
CA ALA A 557 6.10 -35.11 16.52
C ALA A 557 5.71 -33.79 17.21
N ASP A 558 6.68 -33.00 17.66
CA ASP A 558 6.44 -31.72 18.30
C ASP A 558 5.78 -30.72 17.30
N THR A 559 6.17 -30.78 16.02
CA THR A 559 5.53 -29.98 14.97
C THR A 559 4.09 -30.42 14.75
N LEU A 560 3.77 -31.71 14.79
CA LEU A 560 2.38 -32.17 14.71
C LEU A 560 1.54 -31.66 15.89
N ALA A 561 2.07 -31.69 17.11
CA ALA A 561 1.41 -31.14 18.29
C ALA A 561 1.19 -29.63 18.17
N ALA A 562 2.17 -28.89 17.65
CA ALA A 562 2.05 -27.45 17.38
C ALA A 562 0.97 -27.16 16.35
N LEU A 563 0.91 -27.89 15.23
CA LEU A 563 -0.15 -27.75 14.22
C LEU A 563 -1.54 -28.04 14.80
N GLN A 564 -1.66 -29.09 15.63
CA GLN A 564 -2.93 -29.41 16.29
C GLN A 564 -3.38 -28.29 17.25
N THR A 565 -2.44 -27.71 17.99
CA THR A 565 -2.71 -26.58 18.91
C THR A 565 -3.14 -25.34 18.10
N ARG A 566 -2.46 -25.04 16.97
CA ARG A 566 -2.83 -23.94 16.09
C ARG A 566 -4.22 -24.10 15.52
N ILE A 567 -4.60 -25.31 15.07
CA ILE A 567 -5.97 -25.60 14.59
C ILE A 567 -7.02 -25.23 15.64
N GLY A 568 -6.81 -25.60 16.91
CA GLY A 568 -7.75 -25.22 17.98
C GLY A 568 -7.92 -23.70 18.15
N ARG A 569 -6.84 -22.95 18.00
CA ARG A 569 -6.87 -21.47 18.05
C ARG A 569 -7.58 -20.90 16.81
N LEU A 570 -7.32 -21.44 15.62
CA LEU A 570 -7.96 -21.04 14.38
C LEU A 570 -9.47 -21.34 14.39
N ASP A 571 -9.88 -22.52 14.90
CA ASP A 571 -11.30 -22.87 15.06
C ASP A 571 -12.01 -21.87 15.98
N THR A 572 -11.37 -21.47 17.06
CA THR A 572 -11.90 -20.45 17.99
C THR A 572 -12.05 -19.09 17.28
N ALA A 573 -11.06 -18.65 16.53
CA ALA A 573 -11.10 -17.39 15.79
C ALA A 573 -12.18 -17.42 14.68
N LEU A 574 -12.31 -18.54 13.97
CA LEU A 574 -13.37 -18.72 12.95
C LEU A 574 -14.78 -18.74 13.54
N ALA A 575 -14.94 -19.27 14.75
CA ALA A 575 -16.21 -19.19 15.48
C ALA A 575 -16.57 -17.73 15.81
N ALA A 576 -15.61 -16.92 16.26
CA ALA A 576 -15.82 -15.49 16.49
C ALA A 576 -16.20 -14.74 15.20
N VAL A 577 -15.56 -15.10 14.06
CA VAL A 577 -15.95 -14.53 12.73
C VAL A 577 -17.39 -14.90 12.37
N ALA A 578 -17.81 -16.15 12.60
CA ALA A 578 -19.16 -16.58 12.32
C ALA A 578 -20.21 -15.86 13.22
N GLU A 579 -19.92 -15.70 14.51
CA GLU A 579 -20.77 -14.98 15.43
C GLU A 579 -20.92 -13.50 15.04
N ALA A 580 -19.81 -12.82 14.75
CA ALA A 580 -19.85 -11.44 14.27
C ALA A 580 -20.65 -11.29 12.98
N GLY A 581 -20.40 -12.18 12.01
CA GLY A 581 -21.07 -12.15 10.71
C GLY A 581 -22.61 -12.32 10.82
N ALA A 582 -23.09 -13.08 11.79
CA ALA A 582 -24.53 -13.27 11.98
C ALA A 582 -25.27 -11.98 12.36
N ALA A 583 -24.58 -10.99 12.95
CA ALA A 583 -25.12 -9.71 13.33
C ALA A 583 -24.93 -8.59 12.28
N MET A 584 -24.26 -8.89 11.17
CA MET A 584 -23.92 -7.93 10.11
C MET A 584 -24.93 -7.94 8.96
N SER A 585 -25.06 -6.83 8.26
CA SER A 585 -25.72 -6.77 6.96
C SER A 585 -24.95 -7.61 5.92
N ARG A 586 -25.60 -7.95 4.82
CA ARG A 586 -24.96 -8.76 3.75
C ARG A 586 -23.73 -8.06 3.14
N ALA A 587 -23.72 -6.75 3.05
CA ALA A 587 -22.59 -5.99 2.54
C ALA A 587 -21.40 -6.03 3.51
N GLU A 588 -21.67 -5.79 4.80
CA GLU A 588 -20.66 -5.89 5.85
C GLU A 588 -20.08 -7.29 5.96
N GLN A 589 -20.93 -8.34 5.90
CA GLN A 589 -20.47 -9.74 5.88
C GLN A 589 -19.50 -10.04 4.74
N ARG A 590 -19.76 -9.52 3.54
CA ARG A 590 -18.87 -9.71 2.38
C ARG A 590 -17.49 -9.14 2.64
N PHE A 591 -17.44 -7.88 3.07
CA PHE A 591 -16.17 -7.22 3.36
C PHE A 591 -15.45 -7.91 4.53
N PHE A 592 -16.14 -8.15 5.65
CA PHE A 592 -15.59 -8.81 6.83
C PHE A 592 -15.06 -10.24 6.52
N SER A 593 -15.78 -10.97 5.66
CA SER A 593 -15.36 -12.30 5.24
C SER A 593 -14.05 -12.31 4.44
N VAL A 594 -13.72 -11.22 3.75
CA VAL A 594 -12.44 -11.04 3.03
C VAL A 594 -11.39 -10.51 3.98
N ASP A 595 -11.67 -9.41 4.69
CA ASP A 595 -10.69 -8.67 5.47
C ASP A 595 -10.11 -9.49 6.64
N VAL A 596 -10.94 -10.32 7.29
CA VAL A 596 -10.53 -11.19 8.42
C VAL A 596 -10.74 -12.68 8.15
N GLY A 597 -11.88 -13.03 7.57
CA GLY A 597 -12.28 -14.44 7.45
C GLY A 597 -11.45 -15.23 6.46
N LEU A 598 -11.01 -14.62 5.36
CA LEU A 598 -10.21 -15.31 4.34
C LEU A 598 -8.83 -15.69 4.88
N GLY A 599 -8.15 -14.77 5.58
CA GLY A 599 -6.85 -15.03 6.19
C GLY A 599 -6.88 -16.21 7.17
N LEU A 600 -7.89 -16.25 8.03
CA LEU A 600 -8.09 -17.39 8.95
C LEU A 600 -8.36 -18.71 8.23
N ARG A 601 -9.14 -18.71 7.14
CA ARG A 601 -9.42 -19.92 6.36
C ARG A 601 -8.18 -20.39 5.60
N VAL A 602 -7.40 -19.48 5.03
CA VAL A 602 -6.12 -19.83 4.36
C VAL A 602 -5.23 -20.58 5.34
N ASP A 603 -5.05 -20.04 6.54
CA ASP A 603 -4.22 -20.66 7.57
C ASP A 603 -4.81 -22.01 8.04
N GLU A 604 -6.08 -22.03 8.40
CA GLU A 604 -6.74 -23.22 8.94
C GLU A 604 -6.73 -24.38 7.95
N ARG A 605 -7.11 -24.14 6.67
CA ARG A 605 -7.14 -25.19 5.64
C ARG A 605 -5.76 -25.78 5.36
N GLN A 606 -4.75 -24.93 5.27
CA GLN A 606 -3.37 -25.37 5.05
C GLN A 606 -2.81 -26.09 6.27
N THR A 607 -3.10 -25.61 7.48
CA THR A 607 -2.64 -26.24 8.72
C THR A 607 -3.26 -27.63 8.88
N ARG A 608 -4.57 -27.81 8.56
CA ARG A 608 -5.19 -29.16 8.57
C ARG A 608 -4.59 -30.08 7.53
N ALA A 609 -4.35 -29.59 6.31
CA ALA A 609 -3.69 -30.38 5.28
C ALA A 609 -2.27 -30.80 5.73
N ALA A 610 -1.49 -29.87 6.29
CA ALA A 610 -0.16 -30.14 6.81
C ALA A 610 -0.18 -31.19 7.94
N LEU A 611 -1.15 -31.13 8.84
CA LEU A 611 -1.32 -32.10 9.92
C LEU A 611 -1.56 -33.51 9.35
N GLN A 612 -2.48 -33.67 8.41
CA GLN A 612 -2.79 -34.97 7.78
C GLN A 612 -1.59 -35.54 7.02
N LEU A 613 -0.87 -34.70 6.25
CA LEU A 613 0.32 -35.11 5.50
C LEU A 613 1.49 -35.46 6.44
N GLY A 614 1.61 -34.73 7.56
CA GLY A 614 2.58 -35.07 8.61
C GLY A 614 2.32 -36.45 9.25
N HIS A 615 1.07 -36.74 9.58
CA HIS A 615 0.66 -38.06 10.03
C HIS A 615 0.88 -39.14 8.95
N ALA A 616 0.63 -38.81 7.67
CA ALA A 616 0.91 -39.72 6.56
C ALA A 616 2.40 -40.09 6.48
N LEU A 617 3.30 -39.16 6.77
CA LEU A 617 4.75 -39.42 6.82
C LEU A 617 5.16 -40.35 7.99
N GLN A 618 4.37 -40.41 9.05
CA GLN A 618 4.62 -41.30 10.23
C GLN A 618 3.80 -42.59 10.11
N ALA A 619 2.97 -42.78 9.10
CA ALA A 619 2.10 -43.93 8.98
C ALA A 619 2.89 -45.27 8.97
N PRO A 620 2.44 -46.31 9.68
CA PRO A 620 3.17 -47.58 9.79
C PRO A 620 3.16 -48.40 8.50
N ASP A 621 2.12 -48.19 7.66
CA ASP A 621 1.92 -48.92 6.42
C ASP A 621 1.44 -48.01 5.26
N SER A 622 1.55 -48.52 4.04
CA SER A 622 1.18 -47.78 2.82
C SER A 622 -0.31 -47.49 2.75
N GLY A 623 -1.16 -48.35 3.24
CA GLY A 623 -2.64 -48.18 3.20
C GLY A 623 -3.06 -46.99 4.06
N THR A 624 -2.54 -46.92 5.30
CA THR A 624 -2.76 -45.81 6.22
C THR A 624 -2.19 -44.51 5.65
N MET A 625 -0.98 -44.54 5.09
CA MET A 625 -0.38 -43.39 4.42
C MET A 625 -1.30 -42.83 3.33
N TRP A 626 -1.75 -43.66 2.40
CA TRP A 626 -2.59 -43.22 1.28
C TRP A 626 -3.99 -42.75 1.70
N ARG A 627 -4.54 -43.31 2.76
CA ARG A 627 -5.79 -42.79 3.34
C ARG A 627 -5.62 -41.36 3.83
N LEU A 628 -4.59 -41.09 4.63
CA LEU A 628 -4.28 -39.77 5.18
C LEU A 628 -3.93 -38.75 4.09
N VAL A 629 -3.18 -39.16 3.06
CA VAL A 629 -2.90 -38.31 1.89
C VAL A 629 -4.17 -37.90 1.16
N ARG A 630 -5.14 -38.83 0.98
CA ARG A 630 -6.41 -38.49 0.37
C ARG A 630 -7.29 -37.60 1.24
N GLU A 631 -7.27 -37.79 2.56
CA GLU A 631 -7.96 -36.91 3.51
C GLU A 631 -7.41 -35.48 3.50
N ALA A 632 -6.11 -35.29 3.34
CA ALA A 632 -5.46 -33.99 3.25
C ALA A 632 -5.92 -33.14 2.03
N ARG A 633 -6.52 -33.77 1.01
CA ARG A 633 -7.08 -33.09 -0.15
C ARG A 633 -8.28 -32.21 0.22
N THR A 634 -9.14 -32.68 1.12
CA THR A 634 -10.40 -32.01 1.47
C THR A 634 -10.23 -30.57 1.95
N PRO A 635 -9.37 -30.25 2.94
CA PRO A 635 -9.17 -28.86 3.34
C PRO A 635 -8.64 -27.98 2.22
N LEU A 636 -7.79 -28.48 1.32
CA LEU A 636 -7.30 -27.71 0.18
C LEU A 636 -8.39 -27.46 -0.87
N GLU A 637 -9.31 -28.42 -1.11
CA GLU A 637 -10.50 -28.20 -1.96
C GLU A 637 -11.45 -27.16 -1.35
N GLN A 638 -11.59 -27.17 -0.03
CA GLN A 638 -12.37 -26.15 0.66
C GLN A 638 -11.73 -24.77 0.53
N LEU A 639 -10.40 -24.66 0.56
CA LEU A 639 -9.68 -23.41 0.35
C LEU A 639 -9.94 -22.84 -1.05
N GLU A 640 -9.95 -23.67 -2.10
CA GLU A 640 -10.35 -23.22 -3.45
C GLU A 640 -11.77 -22.62 -3.46
N SER A 641 -12.68 -23.23 -2.71
CA SER A 641 -14.04 -22.72 -2.57
C SER A 641 -14.10 -21.43 -1.74
N ASP A 642 -13.21 -21.28 -0.75
CA ASP A 642 -13.12 -20.05 0.06
C ASP A 642 -12.63 -18.86 -0.80
N PHE A 643 -11.63 -19.06 -1.66
CA PHE A 643 -11.19 -18.03 -2.62
C PHE A 643 -12.33 -17.67 -3.61
N ALA A 644 -13.03 -18.68 -4.17
CA ALA A 644 -14.12 -18.41 -5.09
C ALA A 644 -15.27 -17.61 -4.45
N ARG A 645 -15.58 -17.85 -3.17
CA ARG A 645 -16.59 -17.07 -2.43
C ARG A 645 -16.15 -15.64 -2.12
N ALA A 646 -14.85 -15.39 -2.04
CA ALA A 646 -14.30 -14.05 -1.87
C ALA A 646 -14.30 -13.23 -3.17
N GLU A 647 -14.56 -13.87 -4.32
CA GLU A 647 -14.72 -13.23 -5.62
C GLU A 647 -16.19 -12.82 -5.83
N TYR A 648 -16.48 -11.53 -5.75
CA TYR A 648 -17.81 -10.95 -5.99
C TYR A 648 -17.68 -9.57 -6.63
N PRO A 649 -18.68 -9.08 -7.38
CA PRO A 649 -18.58 -7.76 -8.00
C PRO A 649 -18.21 -6.63 -7.02
N PRO A 650 -17.27 -5.75 -7.35
CA PRO A 650 -16.51 -5.65 -8.61
C PRO A 650 -15.21 -6.49 -8.65
N PHE A 651 -15.05 -7.46 -7.77
CA PHE A 651 -13.86 -8.30 -7.61
C PHE A 651 -14.02 -9.70 -8.22
N ASP A 652 -14.81 -9.79 -9.29
CA ASP A 652 -14.97 -11.03 -10.03
C ASP A 652 -13.63 -11.53 -10.55
N ARG A 653 -13.35 -12.83 -10.37
CA ARG A 653 -12.12 -13.49 -10.80
C ARG A 653 -10.83 -12.93 -10.16
N TRP A 654 -10.96 -12.24 -9.02
CA TRP A 654 -9.83 -11.58 -8.35
C TRP A 654 -8.67 -12.52 -8.02
N TYR A 655 -8.99 -13.73 -7.51
CA TYR A 655 -8.00 -14.77 -7.24
C TYR A 655 -7.96 -15.84 -8.35
N GLY A 656 -8.97 -15.91 -9.20
CA GLY A 656 -9.22 -17.03 -10.12
C GLY A 656 -8.38 -17.03 -11.38
N GLU A 657 -8.05 -15.87 -11.91
CA GLU A 657 -7.30 -15.72 -13.17
C GLU A 657 -5.90 -15.20 -12.97
N THR A 658 -5.53 -14.99 -11.75
CA THR A 658 -4.20 -14.54 -11.38
C THR A 658 -3.28 -15.74 -11.19
N TRP A 659 -2.00 -15.48 -11.18
CA TRP A 659 -0.99 -16.49 -10.88
C TRP A 659 -1.12 -17.11 -9.49
N ILE A 660 -1.91 -16.55 -8.58
CA ILE A 660 -2.25 -17.14 -7.29
C ILE A 660 -2.92 -18.52 -7.51
N ARG A 661 -3.96 -18.59 -8.34
CA ARG A 661 -4.66 -19.85 -8.66
C ARG A 661 -4.15 -20.54 -9.93
N ALA A 662 -3.38 -19.83 -10.74
CA ALA A 662 -2.71 -20.44 -11.88
C ALA A 662 -1.48 -21.29 -11.50
N GLY A 663 -1.11 -21.34 -10.23
CA GLY A 663 -0.04 -22.19 -9.73
C GLY A 663 1.37 -21.78 -10.17
N LEU A 664 1.57 -20.52 -10.50
CA LEU A 664 2.85 -20.04 -11.08
C LEU A 664 3.97 -19.91 -10.06
N GLN A 665 3.65 -19.77 -8.77
CA GLN A 665 4.65 -19.54 -7.72
C GLN A 665 4.76 -20.71 -6.75
N ARG A 666 5.98 -20.93 -6.26
CA ARG A 666 6.22 -21.80 -5.11
C ARG A 666 5.56 -21.17 -3.87
N ASN A 667 5.16 -22.00 -2.90
CA ASN A 667 4.48 -21.58 -1.67
C ASN A 667 3.09 -20.95 -1.90
N ASN A 668 2.51 -21.19 -3.06
CA ASN A 668 1.16 -20.77 -3.39
C ASN A 668 0.14 -21.79 -2.80
N PRO A 669 -0.92 -21.39 -2.11
CA PRO A 669 -1.96 -22.28 -1.60
C PRO A 669 -2.58 -23.14 -2.68
N HIS A 670 -2.91 -22.59 -3.84
CA HIS A 670 -3.42 -23.32 -4.98
C HIS A 670 -2.41 -24.35 -5.51
N ARG A 671 -1.14 -24.01 -5.54
CA ARG A 671 -0.09 -24.93 -5.98
C ARG A 671 0.00 -26.18 -5.10
N ALA A 672 -0.11 -26.03 -3.79
CA ALA A 672 -0.13 -27.16 -2.87
C ALA A 672 -1.30 -28.12 -3.20
N TYR A 673 -2.47 -27.58 -3.54
CA TYR A 673 -3.62 -28.39 -3.98
C TYR A 673 -3.36 -29.14 -5.30
N VAL A 674 -2.80 -28.44 -6.31
CA VAL A 674 -2.50 -29.04 -7.60
C VAL A 674 -1.43 -30.12 -7.49
N GLU A 675 -0.37 -29.88 -6.72
CA GLU A 675 0.70 -30.87 -6.45
C GLU A 675 0.15 -32.11 -5.74
N LEU A 676 -0.67 -31.92 -4.71
CA LEU A 676 -1.28 -33.04 -3.99
C LEU A 676 -2.20 -33.87 -4.91
N ARG A 677 -2.98 -33.22 -5.76
CA ARG A 677 -3.81 -33.92 -6.76
C ARG A 677 -2.97 -34.75 -7.74
N ALA A 678 -1.90 -34.16 -8.27
CA ALA A 678 -1.00 -34.87 -9.18
C ALA A 678 -0.33 -36.07 -8.49
N PHE A 679 0.09 -35.90 -7.23
CA PHE A 679 0.67 -36.98 -6.42
C PHE A 679 -0.32 -38.12 -6.21
N ILE A 680 -1.59 -37.83 -5.86
CA ILE A 680 -2.64 -38.83 -5.68
C ILE A 680 -2.97 -39.53 -7.01
N ALA A 681 -3.16 -38.77 -8.10
CA ALA A 681 -3.56 -39.32 -9.39
C ALA A 681 -2.49 -40.23 -10.03
N SER A 682 -1.21 -40.03 -9.67
CA SER A 682 -0.09 -40.83 -10.15
C SER A 682 0.28 -41.99 -9.24
N ASP A 683 -0.49 -42.27 -8.18
CA ASP A 683 -0.08 -43.18 -7.08
C ASP A 683 1.34 -42.92 -6.59
N GLY A 684 1.66 -41.66 -6.38
CA GLY A 684 2.95 -41.21 -5.84
C GLY A 684 4.10 -41.17 -6.82
N ARG A 685 3.88 -41.49 -8.10
CA ARG A 685 4.97 -41.52 -9.11
C ARG A 685 5.40 -40.15 -9.60
N SER A 686 4.49 -39.20 -9.61
CA SER A 686 4.73 -37.84 -10.14
C SER A 686 4.26 -36.78 -9.17
N ARG A 687 4.90 -35.63 -9.22
CA ARG A 687 4.45 -34.35 -8.68
C ARG A 687 4.76 -33.28 -9.70
N LEU A 688 4.08 -32.16 -9.64
CA LEU A 688 4.39 -31.05 -10.53
C LEU A 688 5.78 -30.49 -10.18
N GLU A 689 6.60 -30.31 -11.20
CA GLU A 689 7.88 -29.64 -11.07
C GLU A 689 7.68 -28.20 -10.54
N PRO A 690 8.62 -27.68 -9.75
CA PRO A 690 8.62 -26.26 -9.39
C PRO A 690 8.63 -25.40 -10.66
N LEU A 691 7.71 -24.45 -10.75
CA LEU A 691 7.77 -23.48 -11.83
C LEU A 691 9.03 -22.61 -11.69
N PRO A 692 9.63 -22.16 -12.79
CA PRO A 692 10.78 -21.28 -12.70
C PRO A 692 10.44 -20.02 -11.91
N ALA A 693 11.41 -19.50 -11.18
CA ALA A 693 11.26 -18.27 -10.44
C ALA A 693 10.75 -17.15 -11.36
N PHE A 694 9.90 -16.33 -10.79
CA PHE A 694 9.31 -15.15 -11.44
C PHE A 694 10.36 -14.36 -12.24
N GLY A 695 10.09 -14.07 -13.52
CA GLY A 695 10.92 -13.19 -14.34
C GLY A 695 11.48 -13.76 -15.65
N ARG A 696 11.21 -15.02 -16.00
CA ARG A 696 11.47 -15.51 -17.35
C ARG A 696 10.19 -16.02 -17.97
N PRO A 697 9.60 -15.29 -18.96
CA PRO A 697 8.69 -15.94 -19.89
C PRO A 697 9.47 -17.10 -20.54
N PRO A 698 8.83 -18.25 -20.82
CA PRO A 698 9.49 -19.30 -21.57
C PRO A 698 10.00 -18.67 -22.85
N VAL A 699 11.31 -18.75 -23.06
CA VAL A 699 11.91 -18.41 -24.34
C VAL A 699 11.22 -19.32 -25.35
N ALA A 700 10.41 -18.74 -26.23
CA ALA A 700 9.85 -19.49 -27.34
C ALA A 700 11.01 -20.19 -28.04
N ALA A 701 10.97 -21.51 -28.08
CA ALA A 701 11.97 -22.29 -28.80
C ALA A 701 12.08 -21.71 -30.19
N GLY A 702 13.21 -21.03 -30.44
CA GLY A 702 13.38 -20.18 -31.57
C GLY A 702 13.23 -20.95 -32.88
N SER A 703 12.41 -20.44 -33.74
CA SER A 703 12.61 -20.57 -35.16
C SER A 703 13.93 -19.86 -35.49
N ARG A 704 14.99 -20.62 -35.69
CA ARG A 704 16.20 -20.08 -36.31
C ARG A 704 15.81 -19.40 -37.63
N PRO A 705 16.20 -18.16 -37.90
CA PRO A 705 16.03 -17.59 -39.21
C PRO A 705 16.88 -18.45 -40.17
N ARG A 706 16.26 -19.00 -41.20
CA ARG A 706 16.99 -19.52 -42.37
C ARG A 706 17.65 -18.29 -42.97
N ALA A 707 18.97 -18.34 -43.05
CA ALA A 707 19.75 -17.40 -43.82
C ALA A 707 19.36 -17.49 -45.31
N PRO A 708 19.51 -16.38 -46.08
CA PRO A 708 19.11 -16.30 -47.48
C PRO A 708 19.89 -17.23 -48.38
#